data_ffc1d497bf920ff9934fb50e921569da
#
_entry.id   ffc1d497bf920ff9934fb50e921569da
#
_cell.length_a   1.000
_cell.length_b   1.000
_cell.length_c   1.000
_cell.angle_alpha   90.00
_cell.angle_beta   90.00
_cell.angle_gamma   90.00
#
_symmetry.space_group_name_H-M   'P 1'
#
loop_
_entity.id
_entity.type
_entity.pdbx_description
1 polymer ?
#
loop_
_entity_poly.entity_id
_entity_poly.type
_entity_poly.pdbx_seq_one_letter_code
_entity_poly.pdbx_strand_id
1 'polypeptide(L)'
;MNSVQIEENIKSLVKQVSSQEISKDDFVYELLLAYGHRKSVVSRVKSGERNLAKTAGEVILKRHLYFKSCTSNLFAEIDTIKNSKTVATNKIRFVVVTDFSQLIAIDTKTQDTLDIELGQLAKHFDFFLPWAGMEKMVYRGENPADVKAAEKMADFFDHIKATNYPVNATKEQLHEMVVFLNRLLFCFFAEDTKIFSENQFTNLLNQHTQEDGSDLVGVFERLFDVLNTPAHQRNDLPKYLNDFPYVNGGLFKTQIKVPTFDAKARRMLLDSGSLDWSDINPDIFGSMIQGVADPEARSKMGMHYTSVSNIMKVIEPLFLNDLYEEFDKCNDNINKLKKLQVRLSRIKFFDPACGSGNFLIITYKEIRELEIEILKRIRELEGESDSGMMGLFDESHSAIRLDQFYGIELDDFAHEMAILSLWLVEHQMNMVFETEFGYTAPTLPLKQSGRIVAGNATRIDWDLVCPTNGLDEVFIIGNPPYLGGKKLSKEQSVDMDMAGLNNRKQLDYIGCWFFKATDFIDGKNASFSFVTTSSVCQGEQAYLLWEYIFNKGLNIGFIYKPFEWKNNAKDNAGVWCTIIGLFKSTIPRKKIIFSEDSLFVVKNISPYFIEGDNFAVQPKSKASNNLPVMCMGSNPVDGKHLILDHEEYNEIVSVYPEAKNFLRRYMGGNDFLKGTKRFCIWIPDESVVDALKIDTIRKRVELCKEYRENAGRDAKKVAMYPHRFCYRTHKDSMAIIYPNTSASSRVYLPAGYVDETTIINKEAFAIYDAEPYVFAILSSTLHRVWLSTIGGRLGAGFRYSVKMVYNTFPLPSLSESDKERLNELAFELLEVRERYPEMSIAELYEIKNMPIDLMNSHQNIDEFLETNYQGKVFESDELRAKYLLNLYISKETQNA
;
A
#
# COMPACT_ATOMS: atom_id res chain seq x y z
N MET A 1 -26.30 -0.40 -3.23
CA MET A 1 -26.77 -0.55 -1.83
C MET A 1 -25.53 -0.63 -0.98
N ASN A 2 -25.47 0.06 0.15
CA ASN A 2 -24.31 -0.02 1.06
C ASN A 2 -24.52 -1.12 2.12
N SER A 3 -23.47 -1.48 2.85
CA SER A 3 -23.51 -2.56 3.85
C SER A 3 -24.50 -2.30 4.99
N VAL A 4 -24.64 -1.04 5.42
CA VAL A 4 -25.61 -0.65 6.47
C VAL A 4 -27.04 -0.86 6.02
N GLN A 5 -27.38 -0.49 4.78
CA GLN A 5 -28.71 -0.75 4.21
C GLN A 5 -29.01 -2.23 4.07
N ILE A 6 -27.99 -3.05 3.72
CA ILE A 6 -28.14 -4.50 3.65
C ILE A 6 -28.41 -5.07 5.04
N GLU A 7 -27.66 -4.65 6.04
CA GLU A 7 -27.85 -5.06 7.44
C GLU A 7 -29.28 -4.73 7.91
N GLU A 8 -29.77 -3.51 7.66
CA GLU A 8 -31.15 -3.11 8.01
C GLU A 8 -32.19 -3.93 7.26
N ASN A 9 -31.99 -4.18 5.96
CA ASN A 9 -32.90 -5.01 5.18
C ASN A 9 -32.94 -6.44 5.72
N ILE A 10 -31.81 -7.03 6.09
CA ILE A 10 -31.74 -8.37 6.67
C ILE A 10 -32.41 -8.41 8.06
N LYS A 11 -32.21 -7.38 8.90
CA LYS A 11 -32.93 -7.25 10.20
C LYS A 11 -34.45 -7.24 9.99
N SER A 12 -34.89 -6.47 9.00
CA SER A 12 -36.31 -6.42 8.63
C SER A 12 -36.83 -7.76 8.13
N LEU A 13 -36.08 -8.41 7.24
CA LEU A 13 -36.43 -9.74 6.68
C LEU A 13 -36.56 -10.80 7.79
N VAL A 14 -35.58 -10.90 8.67
CA VAL A 14 -35.59 -11.86 9.80
C VAL A 14 -36.78 -11.63 10.70
N LYS A 15 -37.12 -10.37 10.97
CA LYS A 15 -38.33 -10.01 11.76
C LYS A 15 -39.63 -10.44 11.05
N GLN A 16 -39.75 -10.19 9.75
CA GLN A 16 -40.92 -10.53 8.95
C GLN A 16 -41.10 -12.06 8.81
N VAL A 17 -39.99 -12.81 8.72
CA VAL A 17 -40.05 -14.27 8.73
C VAL A 17 -40.51 -14.79 10.11
N SER A 18 -40.00 -14.21 11.19
CA SER A 18 -40.36 -14.60 12.57
C SER A 18 -41.82 -14.26 12.91
N SER A 19 -42.36 -13.15 12.37
CA SER A 19 -43.76 -12.74 12.51
C SER A 19 -44.69 -13.43 11.52
N GLN A 20 -44.19 -14.32 10.66
CA GLN A 20 -44.95 -15.01 9.59
C GLN A 20 -45.61 -14.05 8.57
N GLU A 21 -45.10 -12.83 8.44
CA GLU A 21 -45.53 -11.86 7.42
C GLU A 21 -45.06 -12.25 6.00
N ILE A 22 -43.95 -12.99 5.94
CA ILE A 22 -43.37 -13.54 4.71
C ILE A 22 -43.48 -15.06 4.75
N SER A 23 -43.92 -15.67 3.65
CA SER A 23 -43.99 -17.11 3.52
C SER A 23 -42.61 -17.74 3.49
N LYS A 24 -42.46 -18.96 3.97
CA LYS A 24 -41.19 -19.72 3.88
C LYS A 24 -40.73 -19.90 2.46
N ASP A 25 -41.64 -20.03 1.50
CA ASP A 25 -41.32 -20.17 0.06
C ASP A 25 -40.82 -18.85 -0.54
N ASP A 26 -41.17 -17.72 0.05
CA ASP A 26 -40.72 -16.39 -0.42
C ASP A 26 -39.36 -15.92 0.17
N PHE A 27 -38.93 -16.57 1.23
CA PHE A 27 -37.72 -16.18 1.97
C PHE A 27 -36.50 -15.96 1.07
N VAL A 28 -36.17 -16.91 0.20
CA VAL A 28 -34.97 -16.83 -0.67
C VAL A 28 -35.05 -15.64 -1.66
N TYR A 29 -36.28 -15.30 -2.11
CA TYR A 29 -36.47 -14.18 -3.03
C TYR A 29 -36.30 -12.83 -2.31
N GLU A 30 -36.88 -12.72 -1.11
CA GLU A 30 -36.69 -11.53 -0.28
C GLU A 30 -35.26 -11.38 0.22
N LEU A 31 -34.58 -12.50 0.50
CA LEU A 31 -33.16 -12.51 0.81
C LEU A 31 -32.32 -11.94 -0.36
N LEU A 32 -32.58 -12.37 -1.58
CA LEU A 32 -31.91 -11.81 -2.76
C LEU A 32 -32.20 -10.31 -2.95
N LEU A 33 -33.44 -9.86 -2.68
CA LEU A 33 -33.81 -8.44 -2.74
C LEU A 33 -33.08 -7.63 -1.64
N ALA A 34 -32.92 -8.19 -0.44
CA ALA A 34 -32.22 -7.55 0.67
C ALA A 34 -30.75 -7.24 0.33
N TYR A 35 -30.12 -8.07 -0.49
CA TYR A 35 -28.76 -7.83 -1.02
C TYR A 35 -28.71 -7.02 -2.32
N GLY A 36 -29.81 -6.41 -2.74
CA GLY A 36 -29.83 -5.46 -3.85
C GLY A 36 -30.05 -6.06 -5.22
N HIS A 37 -30.48 -7.30 -5.35
CA HIS A 37 -30.89 -7.84 -6.63
C HIS A 37 -32.09 -7.10 -7.19
N ARG A 38 -32.10 -6.85 -8.50
CA ARG A 38 -33.21 -6.12 -9.15
C ARG A 38 -34.52 -6.92 -9.06
N LYS A 39 -35.59 -6.26 -8.68
CA LYS A 39 -36.95 -6.87 -8.60
C LYS A 39 -37.32 -7.64 -9.87
N SER A 40 -37.01 -7.13 -11.05
CA SER A 40 -37.26 -7.79 -12.33
C SER A 40 -36.51 -9.11 -12.52
N VAL A 41 -35.30 -9.23 -11.95
CA VAL A 41 -34.51 -10.47 -11.98
C VAL A 41 -35.10 -11.48 -11.01
N VAL A 42 -35.36 -11.07 -9.78
CA VAL A 42 -35.95 -11.94 -8.76
C VAL A 42 -37.34 -12.45 -9.16
N SER A 43 -38.17 -11.61 -9.77
CA SER A 43 -39.47 -12.04 -10.31
C SER A 43 -39.38 -13.14 -11.38
N ARG A 44 -38.35 -13.09 -12.27
CA ARG A 44 -38.10 -14.15 -13.24
C ARG A 44 -37.57 -15.44 -12.62
N VAL A 45 -36.88 -15.34 -11.49
CA VAL A 45 -36.48 -16.53 -10.73
C VAL A 45 -37.70 -17.16 -10.08
N LYS A 46 -38.56 -16.34 -9.46
CA LYS A 46 -39.80 -16.78 -8.80
C LYS A 46 -40.81 -17.39 -9.82
N SER A 47 -40.87 -16.86 -11.02
CA SER A 47 -41.73 -17.43 -12.09
C SER A 47 -41.13 -18.72 -12.73
N GLY A 48 -39.96 -19.15 -12.32
CA GLY A 48 -39.30 -20.34 -12.87
C GLY A 48 -38.50 -20.11 -14.16
N GLU A 49 -38.56 -18.92 -14.79
CA GLU A 49 -37.85 -18.65 -16.05
C GLU A 49 -36.31 -18.72 -15.90
N ARG A 50 -35.78 -18.41 -14.72
CA ARG A 50 -34.32 -18.45 -14.42
C ARG A 50 -33.96 -19.41 -13.29
N ASN A 51 -34.91 -20.16 -12.75
CA ASN A 51 -34.65 -21.19 -11.76
C ASN A 51 -34.35 -22.52 -12.48
N LEU A 52 -33.17 -23.08 -12.25
CA LEU A 52 -32.74 -24.38 -12.81
C LEU A 52 -33.23 -25.57 -11.98
N ALA A 53 -33.81 -25.32 -10.81
CA ALA A 53 -34.33 -26.37 -9.95
C ALA A 53 -35.58 -27.00 -10.55
N LYS A 54 -35.70 -28.31 -10.37
CA LYS A 54 -36.86 -29.11 -10.79
C LYS A 54 -37.74 -29.56 -9.59
N THR A 55 -37.24 -29.39 -8.40
CA THR A 55 -37.85 -29.84 -7.14
C THR A 55 -38.44 -28.65 -6.41
N ALA A 56 -39.62 -28.83 -5.84
CA ALA A 56 -40.22 -27.80 -4.99
C ALA A 56 -39.38 -27.53 -3.74
N GLY A 57 -39.26 -26.28 -3.32
CA GLY A 57 -38.40 -25.87 -2.21
C GLY A 57 -36.93 -25.65 -2.57
N GLU A 58 -36.55 -25.81 -3.84
CA GLU A 58 -35.21 -25.57 -4.33
C GLU A 58 -35.19 -24.36 -5.29
N VAL A 59 -34.11 -23.54 -5.19
CA VAL A 59 -33.82 -22.43 -6.12
C VAL A 59 -32.37 -22.53 -6.54
N ILE A 60 -32.13 -22.70 -7.85
CA ILE A 60 -30.79 -22.84 -8.42
C ILE A 60 -30.57 -21.74 -9.45
N LEU A 61 -29.63 -20.86 -9.15
CA LEU A 61 -29.19 -19.78 -10.03
C LEU A 61 -27.75 -20.05 -10.47
N LYS A 62 -27.53 -20.22 -11.77
CA LYS A 62 -26.23 -20.51 -12.37
C LYS A 62 -25.19 -19.47 -11.90
N ARG A 63 -24.04 -19.93 -11.42
CA ARG A 63 -22.91 -19.14 -10.92
C ARG A 63 -23.21 -18.33 -9.63
N HIS A 64 -24.34 -18.58 -8.98
CA HIS A 64 -24.75 -17.71 -7.89
C HIS A 64 -25.18 -18.47 -6.66
N LEU A 65 -26.30 -19.21 -6.70
CA LEU A 65 -26.96 -19.77 -5.53
C LEU A 65 -27.54 -21.16 -5.82
N TYR A 66 -27.36 -22.08 -4.90
CA TYR A 66 -28.23 -23.24 -4.69
C TYR A 66 -28.86 -23.12 -3.31
N PHE A 67 -30.14 -22.84 -3.27
CA PHE A 67 -30.93 -22.77 -2.07
C PHE A 67 -31.83 -23.97 -1.96
N LYS A 68 -31.96 -24.57 -0.76
CA LYS A 68 -32.89 -25.63 -0.45
C LYS A 68 -33.46 -25.46 0.94
N SER A 69 -34.80 -25.50 1.04
CA SER A 69 -35.50 -25.66 2.33
C SER A 69 -35.80 -27.14 2.57
N CYS A 70 -35.45 -27.67 3.76
CA CYS A 70 -35.68 -29.06 4.12
C CYS A 70 -35.89 -29.20 5.63
N THR A 71 -36.54 -30.30 6.01
CA THR A 71 -36.79 -30.67 7.42
C THR A 71 -35.87 -31.82 7.86
N SER A 72 -34.99 -32.29 7.01
CA SER A 72 -33.98 -33.34 7.25
C SER A 72 -32.71 -32.78 7.89
N ASN A 73 -31.74 -33.64 8.16
CA ASN A 73 -30.44 -33.24 8.69
C ASN A 73 -29.71 -32.26 7.72
N LEU A 74 -29.64 -30.96 8.10
CA LEU A 74 -29.10 -29.90 7.29
C LEU A 74 -27.64 -30.14 6.92
N PHE A 75 -26.83 -30.70 7.82
CA PHE A 75 -25.42 -31.01 7.57
C PHE A 75 -25.22 -32.08 6.49
N ALA A 76 -26.00 -33.14 6.53
CA ALA A 76 -25.95 -34.18 5.51
C ALA A 76 -26.44 -33.67 4.15
N GLU A 77 -27.44 -32.79 4.17
CA GLU A 77 -28.01 -32.20 2.96
C GLU A 77 -27.05 -31.25 2.28
N ILE A 78 -26.43 -30.32 3.03
CA ILE A 78 -25.50 -29.37 2.45
C ILE A 78 -24.24 -30.04 1.88
N ASP A 79 -23.76 -31.11 2.54
CA ASP A 79 -22.62 -31.87 2.06
C ASP A 79 -22.96 -32.63 0.75
N THR A 80 -24.16 -33.19 0.67
CA THR A 80 -24.66 -33.85 -0.56
C THR A 80 -24.75 -32.85 -1.72
N ILE A 81 -25.31 -31.66 -1.46
CA ILE A 81 -25.47 -30.61 -2.47
C ILE A 81 -24.10 -30.07 -2.91
N LYS A 82 -23.21 -29.76 -1.96
CA LYS A 82 -21.85 -29.23 -2.25
C LYS A 82 -21.09 -30.14 -3.21
N ASN A 83 -21.18 -31.45 -3.01
CA ASN A 83 -20.47 -32.45 -3.80
C ASN A 83 -21.25 -32.90 -5.07
N SER A 84 -22.39 -32.28 -5.34
CA SER A 84 -23.24 -32.65 -6.49
C SER A 84 -22.69 -32.17 -7.82
N LYS A 85 -22.93 -32.94 -8.89
CA LYS A 85 -22.64 -32.54 -10.26
C LYS A 85 -23.32 -31.21 -10.64
N THR A 86 -24.48 -30.91 -10.03
CA THR A 86 -25.23 -29.67 -10.28
C THR A 86 -24.46 -28.43 -9.83
N VAL A 87 -23.82 -28.46 -8.65
CA VAL A 87 -22.98 -27.36 -8.16
C VAL A 87 -21.75 -27.17 -9.03
N ALA A 88 -21.06 -28.26 -9.37
CA ALA A 88 -19.89 -28.20 -10.22
C ALA A 88 -20.23 -27.69 -11.64
N THR A 89 -21.20 -28.27 -12.32
CA THR A 89 -21.60 -27.93 -13.70
C THR A 89 -22.11 -26.50 -13.83
N ASN A 90 -22.87 -26.01 -12.85
CA ASN A 90 -23.43 -24.66 -12.86
C ASN A 90 -22.52 -23.63 -12.18
N LYS A 91 -21.33 -24.04 -11.70
CA LYS A 91 -20.37 -23.19 -10.96
C LYS A 91 -21.08 -22.37 -9.87
N ILE A 92 -21.89 -23.05 -9.05
CA ILE A 92 -22.65 -22.40 -7.96
C ILE A 92 -21.67 -21.91 -6.91
N ARG A 93 -21.78 -20.64 -6.54
CA ARG A 93 -20.92 -20.06 -5.51
C ARG A 93 -21.44 -20.30 -4.10
N PHE A 94 -22.70 -20.03 -3.84
CA PHE A 94 -23.28 -20.21 -2.51
C PHE A 94 -24.22 -21.40 -2.49
N VAL A 95 -24.01 -22.33 -1.57
CA VAL A 95 -24.97 -23.38 -1.23
C VAL A 95 -25.59 -23.01 0.10
N VAL A 96 -26.90 -22.93 0.16
CA VAL A 96 -27.64 -22.51 1.36
C VAL A 96 -28.75 -23.52 1.63
N VAL A 97 -28.78 -24.07 2.86
CA VAL A 97 -29.79 -25.01 3.33
C VAL A 97 -30.38 -24.49 4.63
N THR A 98 -31.70 -24.56 4.78
CA THR A 98 -32.39 -24.09 5.98
C THR A 98 -33.66 -24.88 6.28
N ASP A 99 -33.99 -25.03 7.57
CA ASP A 99 -35.30 -25.47 8.07
C ASP A 99 -36.11 -24.29 8.64
N PHE A 100 -35.60 -23.03 8.51
CA PHE A 100 -36.09 -21.79 9.07
C PHE A 100 -35.91 -21.62 10.58
N SER A 101 -35.31 -22.60 11.27
CA SER A 101 -34.76 -22.41 12.62
C SER A 101 -33.26 -22.20 12.54
N GLN A 102 -32.60 -23.00 11.73
CA GLN A 102 -31.16 -22.98 11.47
C GLN A 102 -30.92 -22.72 9.97
N LEU A 103 -29.85 -21.99 9.67
CA LEU A 103 -29.37 -21.76 8.33
C LEU A 103 -27.90 -22.16 8.24
N ILE A 104 -27.60 -23.07 7.30
CA ILE A 104 -26.23 -23.46 6.97
C ILE A 104 -25.92 -23.02 5.56
N ALA A 105 -24.79 -22.35 5.37
CA ALA A 105 -24.34 -21.91 4.05
C ALA A 105 -22.84 -22.18 3.82
N ILE A 106 -22.46 -22.41 2.56
CA ILE A 106 -21.07 -22.57 2.13
C ILE A 106 -20.82 -21.65 0.95
N ASP A 107 -19.76 -20.84 1.02
CA ASP A 107 -19.17 -20.18 -0.16
C ASP A 107 -18.17 -21.17 -0.79
N THR A 108 -18.50 -21.73 -1.94
CA THR A 108 -17.66 -22.73 -2.62
C THR A 108 -16.36 -22.14 -3.16
N LYS A 109 -16.26 -20.81 -3.29
CA LYS A 109 -15.06 -20.11 -3.74
C LYS A 109 -14.03 -19.99 -2.61
N THR A 110 -14.47 -19.61 -1.39
CA THR A 110 -13.58 -19.39 -0.24
C THR A 110 -13.51 -20.59 0.69
N GLN A 111 -14.43 -21.57 0.54
CA GLN A 111 -14.68 -22.70 1.44
C GLN A 111 -15.13 -22.27 2.85
N ASP A 112 -15.49 -20.99 3.02
CA ASP A 112 -16.07 -20.50 4.26
C ASP A 112 -17.42 -21.15 4.51
N THR A 113 -17.72 -21.47 5.75
CA THR A 113 -18.99 -22.07 6.19
C THR A 113 -19.67 -21.17 7.20
N LEU A 114 -20.98 -21.03 7.09
CA LEU A 114 -21.85 -20.33 8.04
C LEU A 114 -22.83 -21.32 8.61
N ASP A 115 -22.89 -21.46 9.95
CA ASP A 115 -23.84 -22.29 10.68
C ASP A 115 -24.43 -21.45 11.82
N ILE A 116 -25.68 -21.01 11.67
CA ILE A 116 -26.31 -20.08 12.58
C ILE A 116 -27.80 -20.36 12.75
N GLU A 117 -28.38 -19.94 13.89
CA GLU A 117 -29.81 -19.75 14.00
C GLU A 117 -30.26 -18.66 13.01
N LEU A 118 -31.39 -18.87 12.33
CA LEU A 118 -31.91 -17.91 11.35
C LEU A 118 -32.06 -16.48 11.93
N GLY A 119 -32.40 -16.39 13.22
CA GLY A 119 -32.49 -15.12 13.94
C GLY A 119 -31.19 -14.31 14.02
N GLN A 120 -30.05 -14.99 13.85
CA GLN A 120 -28.74 -14.36 13.92
C GLN A 120 -28.21 -13.89 12.54
N LEU A 121 -28.97 -14.16 11.46
CA LEU A 121 -28.54 -13.82 10.09
C LEU A 121 -28.16 -12.34 9.94
N ALA A 122 -28.83 -11.45 10.64
CA ALA A 122 -28.51 -10.02 10.62
C ALA A 122 -27.13 -9.68 11.23
N LYS A 123 -26.60 -10.53 12.11
CA LYS A 123 -25.24 -10.37 12.66
C LYS A 123 -24.15 -10.90 11.73
N HIS A 124 -24.54 -11.77 10.81
CA HIS A 124 -23.67 -12.45 9.85
C HIS A 124 -24.03 -12.09 8.40
N PHE A 125 -24.63 -10.89 8.20
CA PHE A 125 -25.03 -10.41 6.87
C PHE A 125 -23.82 -10.29 5.92
N ASP A 126 -22.63 -10.11 6.47
CA ASP A 126 -21.38 -9.99 5.73
C ASP A 126 -21.02 -11.25 4.92
N PHE A 127 -21.51 -12.43 5.32
CA PHE A 127 -21.24 -13.67 4.61
C PHE A 127 -21.73 -13.66 3.15
N PHE A 128 -22.85 -13.02 2.86
CA PHE A 128 -23.43 -12.95 1.52
C PHE A 128 -23.20 -11.60 0.82
N LEU A 129 -22.33 -10.73 1.31
CA LEU A 129 -21.99 -9.45 0.67
C LEU A 129 -21.51 -9.60 -0.80
N PRO A 130 -20.89 -10.72 -1.23
CA PRO A 130 -20.62 -10.97 -2.63
C PRO A 130 -21.85 -10.88 -3.55
N TRP A 131 -23.06 -11.12 -3.06
CA TRP A 131 -24.29 -10.91 -3.83
C TRP A 131 -24.56 -9.44 -4.16
N ALA A 132 -24.10 -8.54 -3.31
CA ALA A 132 -24.19 -7.09 -3.52
C ALA A 132 -22.96 -6.53 -4.28
N GLY A 133 -22.05 -7.40 -4.73
CA GLY A 133 -20.79 -6.99 -5.40
C GLY A 133 -19.71 -6.53 -4.44
N MET A 134 -19.83 -6.85 -3.15
CA MET A 134 -18.84 -6.57 -2.11
C MET A 134 -18.15 -7.89 -1.74
N GLU A 135 -16.99 -8.16 -2.30
CA GLU A 135 -16.27 -9.41 -2.05
C GLU A 135 -15.37 -9.32 -0.80
N LYS A 136 -15.38 -10.39 0.01
CA LYS A 136 -14.40 -10.59 1.06
C LYS A 136 -13.08 -10.95 0.41
N MET A 137 -12.01 -10.25 0.76
CA MET A 137 -10.68 -10.58 0.26
C MET A 137 -10.13 -11.78 1.03
N VAL A 138 -9.91 -12.88 0.32
CA VAL A 138 -9.24 -14.06 0.87
C VAL A 138 -7.78 -13.97 0.49
N TYR A 139 -6.91 -13.69 1.47
CA TYR A 139 -5.47 -13.76 1.29
C TYR A 139 -4.99 -15.20 1.45
N ARG A 140 -4.27 -15.72 0.47
CA ARG A 140 -3.51 -16.97 0.64
C ARG A 140 -2.47 -16.71 1.75
N GLY A 141 -2.51 -17.48 2.83
CA GLY A 141 -1.48 -17.46 3.87
C GLY A 141 -0.12 -17.88 3.29
N GLU A 142 0.95 -17.43 3.93
CA GLU A 142 2.29 -17.88 3.56
C GLU A 142 2.48 -19.37 3.88
N ASN A 143 3.26 -20.06 3.06
CA ASN A 143 3.58 -21.46 3.28
C ASN A 143 4.41 -21.60 4.58
N PRO A 144 3.99 -22.39 5.57
CA PRO A 144 4.77 -22.60 6.81
C PRO A 144 6.18 -23.14 6.57
N ALA A 145 6.41 -23.86 5.46
CA ALA A 145 7.72 -24.34 5.07
C ALA A 145 8.66 -23.18 4.71
N ASP A 146 8.15 -22.17 4.00
CA ASP A 146 8.91 -20.99 3.61
C ASP A 146 9.40 -20.21 4.85
N VAL A 147 8.51 -20.00 5.83
CA VAL A 147 8.86 -19.31 7.08
C VAL A 147 9.96 -20.06 7.84
N LYS A 148 9.83 -21.37 7.99
CA LYS A 148 10.79 -22.20 8.70
C LYS A 148 12.17 -22.24 8.01
N ALA A 149 12.19 -22.28 6.67
CA ALA A 149 13.42 -22.24 5.90
C ALA A 149 14.12 -20.89 6.05
N ALA A 150 13.35 -19.78 5.99
CA ALA A 150 13.88 -18.43 6.21
C ALA A 150 14.51 -18.27 7.58
N GLU A 151 13.84 -18.72 8.64
CA GLU A 151 14.35 -18.65 10.00
C GLU A 151 15.67 -19.41 10.15
N LYS A 152 15.73 -20.68 9.68
CA LYS A 152 16.95 -21.49 9.76
C LYS A 152 18.14 -20.87 9.01
N MET A 153 17.88 -20.34 7.81
CA MET A 153 18.94 -19.73 7.02
C MET A 153 19.37 -18.37 7.59
N ALA A 154 18.46 -17.59 8.17
CA ALA A 154 18.80 -16.35 8.86
C ALA A 154 19.67 -16.63 10.10
N ASP A 155 19.33 -17.61 10.90
CA ASP A 155 20.11 -18.01 12.06
C ASP A 155 21.51 -18.52 11.65
N PHE A 156 21.60 -19.30 10.58
CA PHE A 156 22.87 -19.75 10.01
C PHE A 156 23.71 -18.56 9.53
N PHE A 157 23.11 -17.64 8.80
CA PHE A 157 23.76 -16.43 8.33
C PHE A 157 24.31 -15.58 9.48
N ASP A 158 23.49 -15.32 10.50
CA ASP A 158 23.91 -14.52 11.66
C ASP A 158 25.09 -15.18 12.39
N HIS A 159 25.09 -16.50 12.47
CA HIS A 159 26.19 -17.26 13.06
C HIS A 159 27.47 -17.15 12.23
N ILE A 160 27.40 -17.34 10.91
CA ILE A 160 28.56 -17.21 10.00
C ILE A 160 29.09 -15.77 10.02
N LYS A 161 28.22 -14.78 10.01
CA LYS A 161 28.61 -13.36 10.10
C LYS A 161 29.36 -13.07 11.40
N ALA A 162 28.80 -13.51 12.52
CA ALA A 162 29.39 -13.27 13.83
C ALA A 162 30.77 -13.93 14.01
N THR A 163 30.98 -15.10 13.39
CA THR A 163 32.23 -15.88 13.55
C THR A 163 33.32 -15.50 12.55
N ASN A 164 32.96 -14.95 11.36
CA ASN A 164 33.92 -14.71 10.28
C ASN A 164 34.20 -13.25 10.00
N TYR A 165 33.27 -12.32 10.36
CA TYR A 165 33.35 -10.95 9.91
C TYR A 165 33.33 -9.96 11.08
N PRO A 166 34.22 -8.93 11.08
CA PRO A 166 34.19 -7.88 12.09
C PRO A 166 32.93 -7.00 11.94
N VAL A 167 32.59 -6.28 13.01
CA VAL A 167 31.43 -5.37 13.02
C VAL A 167 31.48 -4.34 11.86
N ASN A 168 32.67 -3.99 11.38
CA ASN A 168 32.91 -3.07 10.27
C ASN A 168 33.39 -3.81 9.00
N ALA A 169 32.81 -4.97 8.69
CA ALA A 169 33.11 -5.69 7.45
C ALA A 169 32.90 -4.81 6.21
N THR A 170 33.79 -4.93 5.22
CA THR A 170 33.67 -4.17 3.98
C THR A 170 32.51 -4.69 3.13
N LYS A 171 32.03 -3.88 2.18
CA LYS A 171 30.97 -4.29 1.25
C LYS A 171 31.38 -5.53 0.47
N GLU A 172 32.64 -5.60 0.04
CA GLU A 172 33.20 -6.73 -0.70
C GLU A 172 33.17 -8.03 0.11
N GLN A 173 33.52 -7.97 1.40
CA GLN A 173 33.48 -9.13 2.29
C GLN A 173 32.04 -9.63 2.53
N LEU A 174 31.09 -8.71 2.70
CA LEU A 174 29.69 -9.08 2.82
C LEU A 174 29.12 -9.64 1.51
N HIS A 175 29.55 -9.10 0.37
CA HIS A 175 29.21 -9.62 -0.95
C HIS A 175 29.68 -11.06 -1.14
N GLU A 176 30.95 -11.39 -0.84
CA GLU A 176 31.47 -12.77 -0.92
C GLU A 176 30.66 -13.75 -0.06
N MET A 177 30.33 -13.34 1.18
CA MET A 177 29.51 -14.16 2.07
C MET A 177 28.13 -14.45 1.49
N VAL A 178 27.53 -13.48 0.87
CA VAL A 178 26.21 -13.63 0.29
C VAL A 178 26.24 -14.46 -1.00
N VAL A 179 27.26 -14.33 -1.83
CA VAL A 179 27.49 -15.26 -2.96
C VAL A 179 27.65 -16.68 -2.46
N PHE A 180 28.38 -16.88 -1.35
CA PHE A 180 28.48 -18.19 -0.73
C PHE A 180 27.11 -18.76 -0.32
N LEU A 181 26.27 -17.94 0.34
CA LEU A 181 24.92 -18.36 0.74
C LEU A 181 24.04 -18.74 -0.46
N ASN A 182 24.13 -17.98 -1.54
CA ASN A 182 23.40 -18.30 -2.77
C ASN A 182 23.78 -19.64 -3.37
N ARG A 183 25.09 -19.93 -3.39
CA ARG A 183 25.58 -21.23 -3.84
C ARG A 183 25.08 -22.36 -2.94
N LEU A 184 25.01 -22.11 -1.65
CA LEU A 184 24.51 -23.07 -0.68
C LEU A 184 23.02 -23.34 -0.87
N LEU A 185 22.21 -22.28 -1.00
CA LEU A 185 20.78 -22.37 -1.28
C LEU A 185 20.50 -23.11 -2.59
N PHE A 186 21.27 -22.79 -3.64
CA PHE A 186 21.22 -23.55 -4.89
C PHE A 186 21.50 -25.04 -4.67
N CYS A 187 22.50 -25.40 -3.88
CA CYS A 187 22.85 -26.79 -3.64
C CYS A 187 21.73 -27.57 -2.91
N PHE A 188 21.10 -26.99 -1.90
CA PHE A 188 19.94 -27.58 -1.23
C PHE A 188 18.77 -27.75 -2.19
N PHE A 189 18.46 -26.72 -2.95
CA PHE A 189 17.37 -26.78 -3.92
C PHE A 189 17.65 -27.82 -5.02
N ALA A 190 18.88 -27.86 -5.54
CA ALA A 190 19.28 -28.77 -6.61
C ALA A 190 19.19 -30.25 -6.20
N GLU A 191 19.35 -30.55 -4.91
CA GLU A 191 19.22 -31.89 -4.35
C GLU A 191 17.77 -32.38 -4.37
N ASP A 192 16.84 -31.54 -3.90
CA ASP A 192 15.43 -31.92 -3.74
C ASP A 192 14.65 -31.81 -5.06
N THR A 193 15.19 -31.07 -6.04
CA THR A 193 14.56 -30.91 -7.36
C THR A 193 15.17 -31.79 -8.47
N LYS A 194 15.90 -32.85 -8.09
CA LYS A 194 16.49 -33.83 -9.01
C LYS A 194 17.56 -33.29 -9.98
N ILE A 195 18.08 -32.07 -9.75
CA ILE A 195 19.28 -31.58 -10.46
C ILE A 195 20.51 -32.35 -9.98
N PHE A 196 20.63 -32.56 -8.68
CA PHE A 196 21.52 -33.53 -8.08
C PHE A 196 20.82 -34.86 -7.85
N SER A 197 21.58 -35.92 -7.61
CA SER A 197 20.99 -37.18 -7.13
C SER A 197 20.42 -36.98 -5.72
N GLU A 198 19.43 -37.78 -5.36
CA GLU A 198 18.77 -37.72 -4.06
C GLU A 198 19.80 -37.81 -2.90
N ASN A 199 19.70 -36.82 -1.98
CA ASN A 199 20.60 -36.66 -0.82
C ASN A 199 22.10 -36.55 -1.17
N GLN A 200 22.47 -36.16 -2.41
CA GLN A 200 23.87 -36.11 -2.85
C GLN A 200 24.68 -35.04 -2.12
N PHE A 201 24.12 -33.86 -1.96
CA PHE A 201 24.76 -32.73 -1.28
C PHE A 201 24.77 -32.93 0.25
N THR A 202 23.67 -33.33 0.82
CA THR A 202 23.55 -33.61 2.26
C THR A 202 24.48 -34.78 2.65
N ASN A 203 24.61 -35.82 1.83
CA ASN A 203 25.56 -36.91 2.07
C ASN A 203 27.02 -36.44 1.95
N LEU A 204 27.35 -35.55 1.01
CA LEU A 204 28.67 -34.95 0.96
C LEU A 204 29.02 -34.25 2.28
N LEU A 205 28.11 -33.44 2.82
CA LEU A 205 28.32 -32.75 4.09
C LEU A 205 28.39 -33.69 5.28
N ASN A 206 27.60 -34.75 5.30
CA ASN A 206 27.52 -35.64 6.44
C ASN A 206 28.66 -36.65 6.49
N GLN A 207 29.02 -37.25 5.32
CA GLN A 207 29.98 -38.37 5.24
C GLN A 207 31.41 -37.94 4.97
N HIS A 208 31.61 -36.78 4.34
CA HIS A 208 32.92 -36.32 3.85
C HIS A 208 33.42 -35.05 4.54
N THR A 209 32.84 -34.69 5.70
CA THR A 209 33.32 -33.56 6.51
C THR A 209 33.46 -33.95 7.98
N GLN A 210 34.39 -33.32 8.70
CA GLN A 210 34.65 -33.55 10.11
C GLN A 210 33.56 -32.88 10.98
N GLU A 211 33.27 -33.47 12.13
CA GLU A 211 32.21 -32.98 13.04
C GLU A 211 32.46 -31.56 13.56
N ASP A 212 33.71 -31.15 13.66
CA ASP A 212 34.11 -29.83 14.09
C ASP A 212 33.97 -28.73 12.98
N GLY A 213 33.71 -29.16 11.72
CA GLY A 213 33.55 -28.25 10.56
C GLY A 213 34.85 -27.69 9.98
N SER A 214 36.02 -28.08 10.50
CA SER A 214 37.33 -27.54 10.14
C SER A 214 37.73 -27.72 8.66
N ASP A 215 37.22 -28.74 8.00
CA ASP A 215 37.51 -29.08 6.60
C ASP A 215 36.45 -28.60 5.59
N LEU A 216 35.33 -28.01 6.05
CA LEU A 216 34.24 -27.57 5.19
C LEU A 216 34.69 -26.54 4.14
N VAL A 217 35.63 -25.65 4.46
CA VAL A 217 36.18 -24.68 3.50
C VAL A 217 36.70 -25.39 2.26
N GLY A 218 37.58 -26.38 2.45
CA GLY A 218 38.18 -27.10 1.33
C GLY A 218 37.18 -28.00 0.58
N VAL A 219 36.14 -28.48 1.25
CA VAL A 219 35.07 -29.25 0.60
C VAL A 219 34.22 -28.37 -0.29
N PHE A 220 33.81 -27.19 0.20
CA PHE A 220 33.05 -26.21 -0.62
C PHE A 220 33.85 -25.67 -1.80
N GLU A 221 35.12 -25.32 -1.61
CA GLU A 221 35.97 -24.85 -2.71
C GLU A 221 36.04 -25.90 -3.84
N ARG A 222 36.27 -27.16 -3.50
CA ARG A 222 36.29 -28.26 -4.49
C ARG A 222 34.94 -28.50 -5.13
N LEU A 223 33.85 -28.46 -4.35
CA LEU A 223 32.50 -28.62 -4.88
C LEU A 223 32.15 -27.52 -5.88
N PHE A 224 32.45 -26.28 -5.54
CA PHE A 224 32.17 -25.14 -6.42
C PHE A 224 33.00 -25.17 -7.71
N ASP A 225 34.24 -25.65 -7.64
CA ASP A 225 35.06 -25.89 -8.83
C ASP A 225 34.46 -27.00 -9.71
N VAL A 226 33.98 -28.08 -9.11
CA VAL A 226 33.30 -29.16 -9.84
C VAL A 226 32.05 -28.69 -10.52
N LEU A 227 31.20 -27.93 -9.82
CA LEU A 227 29.97 -27.35 -10.37
C LEU A 227 30.22 -26.34 -11.49
N ASN A 228 31.40 -25.68 -11.48
CA ASN A 228 31.81 -24.74 -12.52
C ASN A 228 32.59 -25.38 -13.70
N THR A 229 32.97 -26.66 -13.59
CA THR A 229 33.81 -27.32 -14.60
C THR A 229 33.05 -28.39 -15.36
N PRO A 230 32.95 -28.31 -16.70
CA PRO A 230 32.33 -29.36 -17.52
C PRO A 230 32.97 -30.74 -17.29
N ALA A 231 32.12 -31.78 -17.23
CA ALA A 231 32.57 -33.14 -16.88
C ALA A 231 33.77 -33.64 -17.70
N HIS A 232 33.86 -33.30 -18.98
CA HIS A 232 34.94 -33.68 -19.88
C HIS A 232 36.28 -32.93 -19.63
N GLN A 233 36.28 -31.90 -18.79
CA GLN A 233 37.44 -31.11 -18.41
C GLN A 233 37.93 -31.41 -17.00
N ARG A 234 37.26 -32.31 -16.28
CA ARG A 234 37.62 -32.71 -14.91
C ARG A 234 38.67 -33.81 -14.94
N ASN A 235 39.72 -33.67 -14.14
CA ASN A 235 40.80 -34.65 -14.03
C ASN A 235 40.98 -35.09 -12.57
N ASP A 236 41.17 -36.36 -12.35
CA ASP A 236 41.53 -37.00 -11.05
C ASP A 236 40.67 -36.60 -9.85
N LEU A 237 39.36 -36.55 -10.03
CA LEU A 237 38.45 -36.27 -8.92
C LEU A 237 37.93 -37.54 -8.28
N PRO A 238 37.77 -37.58 -6.95
CA PRO A 238 37.03 -38.65 -6.27
C PRO A 238 35.61 -38.76 -6.83
N LYS A 239 35.12 -40.02 -6.91
CA LYS A 239 33.82 -40.30 -7.49
C LYS A 239 32.67 -39.48 -6.88
N TYR A 240 32.64 -39.33 -5.57
CA TYR A 240 31.61 -38.58 -4.84
C TYR A 240 31.54 -37.10 -5.22
N LEU A 241 32.61 -36.49 -5.73
CA LEU A 241 32.64 -35.14 -6.30
C LEU A 241 32.35 -35.15 -7.80
N ASN A 242 32.92 -36.13 -8.54
CA ASN A 242 32.79 -36.20 -9.98
C ASN A 242 31.35 -36.49 -10.43
N ASP A 243 30.56 -37.12 -9.60
CA ASP A 243 29.14 -37.42 -9.86
C ASP A 243 28.23 -36.17 -9.82
N PHE A 244 28.71 -35.02 -9.31
CA PHE A 244 27.95 -33.79 -9.39
C PHE A 244 27.87 -33.27 -10.83
N PRO A 245 26.72 -32.75 -11.28
CA PRO A 245 26.57 -32.23 -12.62
C PRO A 245 27.35 -30.91 -12.81
N TYR A 246 27.60 -30.53 -14.05
CA TYR A 246 28.09 -29.20 -14.40
C TYR A 246 26.94 -28.21 -14.40
N VAL A 247 27.03 -27.19 -13.56
CA VAL A 247 26.05 -26.10 -13.46
C VAL A 247 26.58 -24.89 -14.23
N ASN A 248 26.15 -24.76 -15.47
CA ASN A 248 26.54 -23.64 -16.32
C ASN A 248 25.75 -22.38 -15.94
N GLY A 249 26.43 -21.24 -15.84
CA GLY A 249 25.82 -19.93 -15.47
C GLY A 249 26.76 -19.18 -14.53
N GLY A 250 26.56 -17.91 -14.32
CA GLY A 250 27.46 -17.06 -13.54
C GLY A 250 27.70 -17.46 -12.08
N LEU A 251 26.76 -18.23 -11.45
CA LEU A 251 26.73 -18.50 -10.01
C LEU A 251 28.05 -19.05 -9.43
N PHE A 252 28.67 -19.99 -10.09
CA PHE A 252 29.93 -20.65 -9.62
C PHE A 252 31.20 -20.08 -10.28
N LYS A 253 31.09 -19.17 -11.23
CA LYS A 253 32.19 -18.65 -12.03
C LYS A 253 33.17 -17.79 -11.22
N THR A 254 32.68 -16.94 -10.37
CA THR A 254 33.50 -16.01 -9.58
C THR A 254 34.13 -16.75 -8.41
N GLN A 255 35.47 -16.61 -8.24
CA GLN A 255 36.09 -17.10 -7.03
C GLN A 255 35.72 -16.21 -5.84
N ILE A 256 35.33 -16.84 -4.74
CA ILE A 256 34.96 -16.19 -3.48
C ILE A 256 35.75 -16.80 -2.34
N LYS A 257 35.98 -16.06 -1.30
CA LYS A 257 36.50 -16.61 -0.06
C LYS A 257 35.39 -17.33 0.69
N VAL A 258 35.51 -18.66 0.79
CA VAL A 258 34.56 -19.48 1.58
C VAL A 258 34.76 -19.16 3.08
N PRO A 259 33.68 -18.87 3.85
CA PRO A 259 33.78 -18.62 5.28
C PRO A 259 34.26 -19.87 6.04
N THR A 260 34.83 -19.68 7.22
CA THR A 260 35.22 -20.76 8.12
C THR A 260 34.02 -21.27 8.91
N PHE A 261 34.04 -22.52 9.31
CA PHE A 261 32.93 -23.19 10.02
C PHE A 261 33.41 -23.75 11.34
N ASP A 262 32.52 -23.74 12.29
CA ASP A 262 32.63 -24.47 13.55
C ASP A 262 31.61 -25.64 13.59
N ALA A 263 31.65 -26.44 14.64
CA ALA A 263 30.74 -27.56 14.83
C ALA A 263 29.26 -27.14 14.88
N LYS A 264 28.96 -25.90 15.29
CA LYS A 264 27.61 -25.36 15.32
C LYS A 264 27.14 -25.03 13.89
N ALA A 265 27.98 -24.33 13.12
CA ALA A 265 27.68 -24.00 11.71
C ALA A 265 27.42 -25.28 10.90
N ARG A 266 28.25 -26.31 11.07
CA ARG A 266 28.04 -27.59 10.39
C ARG A 266 26.69 -28.22 10.74
N ARG A 267 26.32 -28.26 12.01
CA ARG A 267 24.98 -28.76 12.40
C ARG A 267 23.84 -27.96 11.77
N MET A 268 23.94 -26.65 11.76
CA MET A 268 22.91 -25.77 11.12
C MET A 268 22.79 -26.06 9.62
N LEU A 269 23.90 -26.34 8.92
CA LEU A 269 23.88 -26.78 7.53
C LEU A 269 23.11 -28.10 7.33
N LEU A 270 23.42 -29.12 8.14
CA LEU A 270 22.74 -30.40 8.07
C LEU A 270 21.26 -30.29 8.43
N ASP A 271 20.93 -29.44 9.42
CA ASP A 271 19.55 -29.17 9.81
C ASP A 271 18.78 -28.44 8.68
N SER A 272 19.44 -27.60 7.90
CA SER A 272 18.87 -26.92 6.73
C SER A 272 18.67 -27.91 5.56
N GLY A 273 19.61 -28.85 5.36
CA GLY A 273 19.47 -29.93 4.39
C GLY A 273 18.37 -30.96 4.71
N SER A 274 17.81 -30.91 5.91
CA SER A 274 16.68 -31.79 6.31
C SER A 274 15.30 -31.23 5.90
N LEU A 275 15.25 -30.03 5.32
CA LEU A 275 14.03 -29.46 4.78
C LEU A 275 13.80 -29.97 3.37
N ASP A 276 12.54 -29.98 2.93
CA ASP A 276 12.19 -30.24 1.53
C ASP A 276 12.17 -28.91 0.77
N TRP A 277 13.27 -28.65 0.04
CA TRP A 277 13.43 -27.41 -0.72
C TRP A 277 12.62 -27.39 -2.02
N SER A 278 12.06 -28.53 -2.44
CA SER A 278 11.19 -28.57 -3.63
C SER A 278 9.88 -27.82 -3.42
N ASP A 279 9.38 -27.80 -2.18
CA ASP A 279 8.14 -27.12 -1.78
C ASP A 279 8.34 -25.65 -1.37
N ILE A 280 9.61 -25.21 -1.22
CA ILE A 280 9.95 -23.87 -0.79
C ILE A 280 9.93 -22.90 -1.98
N ASN A 281 9.21 -21.79 -1.85
CA ASN A 281 9.17 -20.78 -2.89
C ASN A 281 10.50 -20.02 -2.98
N PRO A 282 11.06 -19.83 -4.19
CA PRO A 282 12.30 -19.07 -4.37
C PRO A 282 12.24 -17.60 -3.95
N ASP A 283 11.06 -17.02 -3.77
CA ASP A 283 10.86 -15.66 -3.27
C ASP A 283 11.37 -15.46 -1.84
N ILE A 284 11.46 -16.52 -1.04
CA ILE A 284 12.03 -16.49 0.32
C ILE A 284 13.48 -15.97 0.35
N PHE A 285 14.23 -16.15 -0.74
CA PHE A 285 15.61 -15.65 -0.84
C PHE A 285 15.69 -14.13 -0.68
N GLY A 286 14.66 -13.41 -1.11
CA GLY A 286 14.54 -11.97 -0.88
C GLY A 286 14.40 -11.59 0.60
N SER A 287 13.66 -12.35 1.38
CA SER A 287 13.50 -12.11 2.82
C SER A 287 14.80 -12.37 3.61
N MET A 288 15.56 -13.38 3.19
CA MET A 288 16.86 -13.69 3.77
C MET A 288 17.86 -12.55 3.56
N ILE A 289 17.90 -11.97 2.34
CA ILE A 289 18.77 -10.83 2.02
C ILE A 289 18.43 -9.63 2.89
N GLN A 290 17.17 -9.37 3.12
CA GLN A 290 16.74 -8.28 3.97
C GLN A 290 17.26 -8.43 5.41
N GLY A 291 17.41 -9.67 5.91
CA GLY A 291 18.05 -9.96 7.19
C GLY A 291 19.54 -9.61 7.23
N VAL A 292 20.21 -9.69 6.08
CA VAL A 292 21.67 -9.50 5.91
C VAL A 292 22.07 -8.03 5.83
N ALA A 293 21.28 -7.20 5.17
CA ALA A 293 21.60 -5.79 4.95
C ALA A 293 21.50 -4.97 6.23
N ASP A 294 22.41 -4.02 6.43
CA ASP A 294 22.39 -3.05 7.53
C ASP A 294 21.05 -2.31 7.58
N PRO A 295 20.39 -2.18 8.76
CA PRO A 295 19.13 -1.44 8.91
C PRO A 295 19.14 -0.01 8.35
N GLU A 296 20.25 0.72 8.48
CA GLU A 296 20.40 2.06 7.90
C GLU A 296 20.52 2.03 6.37
N ALA A 297 21.23 1.06 5.81
CA ALA A 297 21.36 0.87 4.37
C ALA A 297 20.01 0.44 3.75
N ARG A 298 19.27 -0.46 4.41
CA ARG A 298 17.91 -0.87 4.03
C ARG A 298 16.97 0.32 3.89
N SER A 299 16.93 1.16 4.92
CA SER A 299 16.05 2.35 4.94
C SER A 299 16.44 3.39 3.88
N LYS A 300 17.73 3.51 3.55
CA LYS A 300 18.22 4.46 2.53
C LYS A 300 18.00 3.96 1.10
N MET A 301 18.03 2.66 0.88
CA MET A 301 17.85 2.04 -0.45
C MET A 301 16.41 1.61 -0.73
N GLY A 302 15.51 1.69 0.26
CA GLY A 302 14.11 1.26 0.12
C GLY A 302 13.95 -0.25 -0.09
N MET A 303 14.93 -1.05 0.37
CA MET A 303 14.91 -2.52 0.24
C MET A 303 13.91 -3.12 1.22
N HIS A 304 12.68 -3.33 0.75
CA HIS A 304 11.62 -3.99 1.51
C HIS A 304 11.17 -5.25 0.77
N TYR A 305 11.32 -6.39 1.41
CA TYR A 305 10.73 -7.64 0.92
C TYR A 305 9.22 -7.47 0.73
N THR A 306 8.70 -7.99 -0.37
CA THR A 306 7.28 -7.96 -0.68
C THR A 306 6.73 -9.38 -0.59
N SER A 307 5.84 -9.63 0.35
CA SER A 307 5.20 -10.93 0.55
C SER A 307 4.28 -11.31 -0.63
N VAL A 308 4.08 -12.61 -0.83
CA VAL A 308 3.19 -13.15 -1.88
C VAL A 308 1.81 -12.49 -1.83
N SER A 309 1.22 -12.36 -0.64
CA SER A 309 -0.10 -11.74 -0.48
C SER A 309 -0.15 -10.29 -0.97
N ASN A 310 0.93 -9.53 -0.81
CA ASN A 310 1.02 -8.16 -1.30
C ASN A 310 1.32 -8.10 -2.81
N ILE A 311 2.07 -9.05 -3.36
CA ILE A 311 2.28 -9.19 -4.80
C ILE A 311 0.96 -9.50 -5.50
N MET A 312 0.16 -10.41 -4.97
CA MET A 312 -1.16 -10.76 -5.50
C MET A 312 -2.10 -9.55 -5.57
N LYS A 313 -2.08 -8.65 -4.58
CA LYS A 313 -2.82 -7.38 -4.63
C LYS A 313 -2.44 -6.48 -5.82
N VAL A 314 -1.24 -6.65 -6.38
CA VAL A 314 -0.79 -5.91 -7.57
C VAL A 314 -1.20 -6.64 -8.84
N ILE A 315 -0.88 -7.93 -8.96
CA ILE A 315 -1.00 -8.68 -10.22
C ILE A 315 -2.43 -9.15 -10.51
N GLU A 316 -3.20 -9.55 -9.49
CA GLU A 316 -4.59 -9.97 -9.66
C GLU A 316 -5.44 -8.91 -10.36
N PRO A 317 -5.57 -7.68 -9.84
CA PRO A 317 -6.42 -6.68 -10.46
C PRO A 317 -5.77 -6.03 -11.70
N LEU A 318 -4.46 -6.18 -11.89
CA LEU A 318 -3.79 -5.60 -13.05
C LEU A 318 -4.07 -6.44 -14.33
N PHE A 319 -3.90 -7.75 -14.25
CA PHE A 319 -4.05 -8.65 -15.41
C PHE A 319 -4.55 -10.06 -15.08
N LEU A 320 -4.22 -10.63 -13.92
CA LEU A 320 -4.44 -12.04 -13.65
C LEU A 320 -5.93 -12.40 -13.64
N ASN A 321 -6.75 -11.58 -12.98
CA ASN A 321 -8.20 -11.76 -12.96
C ASN A 321 -8.82 -11.70 -14.36
N ASP A 322 -8.36 -10.78 -15.22
CA ASP A 322 -8.85 -10.66 -16.59
C ASP A 322 -8.49 -11.91 -17.42
N LEU A 323 -7.29 -12.47 -17.22
CA LEU A 323 -6.84 -13.69 -17.88
C LEU A 323 -7.65 -14.92 -17.44
N TYR A 324 -7.93 -15.06 -16.13
CA TYR A 324 -8.82 -16.12 -15.63
C TYR A 324 -10.27 -15.93 -16.11
N GLU A 325 -10.78 -14.69 -16.16
CA GLU A 325 -12.10 -14.43 -16.77
C GLU A 325 -12.14 -14.79 -18.26
N GLU A 326 -11.06 -14.57 -19.01
CA GLU A 326 -10.96 -14.96 -20.41
C GLU A 326 -10.90 -16.48 -20.55
N PHE A 327 -10.12 -17.17 -19.72
CA PHE A 327 -10.07 -18.64 -19.66
C PHE A 327 -11.47 -19.23 -19.41
N ASP A 328 -12.20 -18.69 -18.43
CA ASP A 328 -13.58 -19.11 -18.14
C ASP A 328 -14.53 -18.95 -19.34
N LYS A 329 -14.41 -17.83 -20.09
CA LYS A 329 -15.21 -17.57 -21.28
C LYS A 329 -14.84 -18.47 -22.47
N CYS A 330 -13.62 -19.01 -22.47
CA CYS A 330 -13.08 -19.87 -23.52
C CYS A 330 -13.19 -21.36 -23.20
N ASN A 331 -13.56 -21.73 -21.98
CA ASN A 331 -13.43 -23.07 -21.39
C ASN A 331 -14.05 -24.22 -22.20
N ASP A 332 -15.00 -23.98 -23.07
CA ASP A 332 -15.65 -25.00 -23.90
C ASP A 332 -15.25 -24.93 -25.40
N ASN A 333 -14.17 -24.21 -25.74
CA ASN A 333 -13.76 -24.01 -27.13
C ASN A 333 -12.24 -24.06 -27.31
N ILE A 334 -11.77 -25.17 -27.90
CA ILE A 334 -10.33 -25.46 -28.12
C ILE A 334 -9.63 -24.31 -28.86
N ASN A 335 -10.24 -23.79 -29.94
CA ASN A 335 -9.61 -22.73 -30.72
C ASN A 335 -9.45 -21.42 -29.94
N LYS A 336 -10.37 -21.11 -29.02
CA LYS A 336 -10.25 -19.95 -28.16
C LYS A 336 -9.20 -20.17 -27.09
N LEU A 337 -9.12 -21.38 -26.50
CA LEU A 337 -8.09 -21.76 -25.54
C LEU A 337 -6.68 -21.68 -26.14
N LYS A 338 -6.50 -22.20 -27.38
CA LYS A 338 -5.22 -22.07 -28.11
C LYS A 338 -4.87 -20.62 -28.42
N LYS A 339 -5.85 -19.76 -28.73
CA LYS A 339 -5.60 -18.30 -28.85
C LYS A 339 -5.20 -17.64 -27.56
N LEU A 340 -5.80 -18.02 -26.43
CA LEU A 340 -5.40 -17.53 -25.13
C LEU A 340 -3.96 -17.94 -24.79
N GLN A 341 -3.56 -19.18 -25.05
CA GLN A 341 -2.19 -19.63 -24.89
C GLN A 341 -1.21 -18.80 -25.72
N VAL A 342 -1.55 -18.53 -26.99
CA VAL A 342 -0.73 -17.64 -27.85
C VAL A 342 -0.68 -16.21 -27.29
N ARG A 343 -1.77 -15.70 -26.70
CA ARG A 343 -1.75 -14.40 -26.02
C ARG A 343 -0.78 -14.42 -24.86
N LEU A 344 -0.83 -15.43 -23.99
CA LEU A 344 0.07 -15.56 -22.84
C LEU A 344 1.56 -15.53 -23.26
N SER A 345 1.91 -16.17 -24.38
CA SER A 345 3.30 -16.19 -24.89
C SER A 345 3.81 -14.82 -25.38
N ARG A 346 2.93 -13.82 -25.52
CA ARG A 346 3.27 -12.45 -25.99
C ARG A 346 3.21 -11.41 -24.88
N ILE A 347 2.75 -11.80 -23.70
CA ILE A 347 2.74 -10.90 -22.56
C ILE A 347 4.17 -10.75 -22.04
N LYS A 348 4.56 -9.53 -21.73
CA LYS A 348 5.82 -9.19 -21.10
C LYS A 348 5.56 -8.60 -19.72
N PHE A 349 6.34 -9.05 -18.77
CA PHE A 349 6.27 -8.57 -17.39
C PHE A 349 7.56 -7.84 -17.05
N PHE A 350 7.43 -6.62 -16.53
CA PHE A 350 8.57 -5.76 -16.29
C PHE A 350 8.54 -5.17 -14.88
N ASP A 351 9.61 -5.44 -14.11
CA ASP A 351 9.80 -4.85 -12.78
C ASP A 351 11.05 -3.95 -12.79
N PRO A 352 10.89 -2.61 -12.83
CA PRO A 352 12.01 -1.69 -12.88
C PRO A 352 12.68 -1.41 -11.52
N ALA A 353 12.40 -2.19 -10.50
CA ALA A 353 13.05 -2.18 -9.20
C ALA A 353 12.90 -3.57 -8.56
N CYS A 354 13.37 -4.59 -9.27
CA CYS A 354 12.94 -5.96 -9.02
C CYS A 354 13.52 -6.61 -7.74
N GLY A 355 14.55 -6.01 -7.13
CA GLY A 355 15.20 -6.62 -5.98
C GLY A 355 15.66 -8.03 -6.32
N SER A 356 15.31 -8.99 -5.46
CA SER A 356 15.54 -10.42 -5.68
C SER A 356 14.58 -11.09 -6.68
N GLY A 357 13.74 -10.33 -7.37
CA GLY A 357 12.85 -10.81 -8.41
C GLY A 357 11.47 -11.29 -7.95
N ASN A 358 11.06 -11.06 -6.72
CA ASN A 358 9.85 -11.62 -6.13
C ASN A 358 8.58 -11.39 -6.95
N PHE A 359 8.36 -10.17 -7.47
CA PHE A 359 7.22 -9.91 -8.36
C PHE A 359 7.26 -10.75 -9.62
N LEU A 360 8.43 -10.89 -10.23
CA LEU A 360 8.61 -11.66 -11.46
C LEU A 360 8.46 -13.18 -11.20
N ILE A 361 8.96 -13.68 -10.07
CA ILE A 361 8.86 -15.08 -9.65
C ILE A 361 7.41 -15.50 -9.47
N ILE A 362 6.67 -14.74 -8.67
CA ILE A 362 5.25 -15.04 -8.39
C ILE A 362 4.43 -14.88 -9.66
N THR A 363 4.67 -13.84 -10.46
CA THR A 363 4.02 -13.67 -11.75
C THR A 363 4.28 -14.84 -12.68
N TYR A 364 5.53 -15.33 -12.77
CA TYR A 364 5.88 -16.50 -13.57
C TYR A 364 5.10 -17.74 -13.14
N LYS A 365 5.06 -18.00 -11.83
CA LYS A 365 4.33 -19.13 -11.25
C LYS A 365 2.84 -19.08 -11.60
N GLU A 366 2.18 -17.96 -11.34
CA GLU A 366 0.73 -17.81 -11.61
C GLU A 366 0.38 -17.94 -13.09
N ILE A 367 1.20 -17.40 -13.99
CA ILE A 367 0.98 -17.51 -15.43
C ILE A 367 1.23 -18.95 -15.93
N ARG A 368 2.20 -19.66 -15.36
CA ARG A 368 2.45 -21.09 -15.66
C ARG A 368 1.32 -21.97 -15.13
N GLU A 369 0.79 -21.68 -13.94
CA GLU A 369 -0.37 -22.39 -13.40
C GLU A 369 -1.59 -22.21 -14.33
N LEU A 370 -1.86 -21.00 -14.80
CA LEU A 370 -2.93 -20.73 -15.75
C LEU A 370 -2.70 -21.47 -17.09
N GLU A 371 -1.48 -21.49 -17.60
CA GLU A 371 -1.14 -22.23 -18.82
C GLU A 371 -1.42 -23.74 -18.66
N ILE A 372 -1.03 -24.32 -17.53
CA ILE A 372 -1.28 -25.73 -17.22
C ILE A 372 -2.79 -26.02 -17.22
N GLU A 373 -3.60 -25.16 -16.59
CA GLU A 373 -5.06 -25.30 -16.59
C GLU A 373 -5.66 -25.21 -18.03
N ILE A 374 -5.16 -24.30 -18.85
CA ILE A 374 -5.56 -24.20 -20.27
C ILE A 374 -5.23 -25.48 -21.02
N LEU A 375 -4.02 -26.03 -20.86
CA LEU A 375 -3.58 -27.23 -21.55
C LEU A 375 -4.34 -28.46 -21.06
N LYS A 376 -4.59 -28.60 -19.76
CA LYS A 376 -5.46 -29.65 -19.21
C LYS A 376 -6.84 -29.59 -19.85
N ARG A 377 -7.42 -28.40 -19.95
CA ARG A 377 -8.75 -28.25 -20.53
C ARG A 377 -8.78 -28.56 -22.03
N ILE A 378 -7.76 -28.20 -22.80
CA ILE A 378 -7.63 -28.57 -24.20
C ILE A 378 -7.60 -30.08 -24.34
N ARG A 379 -6.78 -30.78 -23.53
CA ARG A 379 -6.67 -32.24 -23.53
C ARG A 379 -8.01 -32.92 -23.18
N GLU A 380 -8.74 -32.43 -22.20
CA GLU A 380 -10.08 -32.92 -21.86
C GLU A 380 -11.08 -32.78 -23.01
N LEU A 381 -11.03 -31.67 -23.75
CA LEU A 381 -11.94 -31.42 -24.88
C LEU A 381 -11.58 -32.16 -26.17
N GLU A 382 -10.31 -32.46 -26.38
CA GLU A 382 -9.82 -33.26 -27.51
C GLU A 382 -10.21 -34.73 -27.34
N GLY A 383 -10.60 -35.16 -26.15
CA GLY A 383 -10.98 -36.52 -25.80
C GLY A 383 -9.75 -37.38 -25.63
N GLU A 384 -9.64 -38.11 -24.51
CA GLU A 384 -8.71 -39.21 -24.36
C GLU A 384 -9.15 -40.28 -25.41
N SER A 385 -8.58 -40.26 -26.63
CA SER A 385 -8.56 -41.45 -27.41
C SER A 385 -7.68 -42.44 -26.68
N ASP A 386 -8.31 -43.45 -26.11
CA ASP A 386 -7.75 -44.59 -25.40
C ASP A 386 -6.96 -45.47 -26.37
N SER A 387 -6.02 -44.90 -27.07
CA SER A 387 -5.07 -45.61 -27.92
C SER A 387 -3.67 -45.21 -27.52
N GLY A 388 -2.99 -46.16 -26.87
CA GLY A 388 -1.58 -46.10 -26.48
C GLY A 388 -0.56 -45.85 -27.60
N MET A 389 -0.90 -44.99 -28.54
CA MET A 389 -0.02 -44.34 -29.47
C MET A 389 -0.05 -42.83 -29.12
N MET A 390 0.83 -42.43 -28.26
CA MET A 390 1.28 -41.04 -28.18
C MET A 390 1.65 -40.60 -29.58
N GLY A 391 0.84 -39.71 -30.15
CA GLY A 391 1.13 -39.17 -31.50
C GLY A 391 2.51 -38.51 -31.45
N LEU A 392 3.36 -38.90 -32.39
CA LEU A 392 4.76 -38.46 -32.57
C LEU A 392 4.89 -36.94 -32.80
N PHE A 393 3.81 -36.14 -32.64
CA PHE A 393 3.74 -34.72 -33.01
C PHE A 393 3.06 -33.84 -31.96
N ASP A 394 2.72 -34.32 -30.77
CA ASP A 394 2.12 -33.50 -29.72
C ASP A 394 3.18 -33.11 -28.66
N GLU A 395 4.20 -32.40 -29.09
CA GLU A 395 5.09 -31.65 -28.20
C GLU A 395 4.40 -30.36 -27.80
N SER A 396 3.39 -30.44 -26.94
CA SER A 396 2.83 -29.26 -26.28
C SER A 396 3.84 -28.77 -25.25
N HIS A 397 4.84 -28.05 -25.71
CA HIS A 397 5.78 -27.36 -24.82
C HIS A 397 5.09 -26.14 -24.20
N SER A 398 5.52 -25.78 -22.98
CA SER A 398 5.12 -24.49 -22.41
C SER A 398 5.45 -23.35 -23.37
N ALA A 399 4.48 -22.49 -23.61
CA ALA A 399 4.65 -21.28 -24.39
C ALA A 399 5.23 -20.11 -23.55
N ILE A 400 5.26 -20.25 -22.21
CA ILE A 400 5.78 -19.26 -21.29
C ILE A 400 7.28 -19.45 -21.08
N ARG A 401 8.03 -18.39 -21.31
CA ARG A 401 9.51 -18.41 -21.24
C ARG A 401 10.02 -17.29 -20.34
N LEU A 402 11.18 -17.48 -19.74
CA LEU A 402 11.80 -16.47 -18.90
C LEU A 402 12.20 -15.20 -19.68
N ASP A 403 12.36 -15.26 -20.99
CA ASP A 403 12.66 -14.08 -21.81
C ASP A 403 11.48 -13.10 -21.97
N GLN A 404 10.31 -13.40 -21.37
CA GLN A 404 9.16 -12.51 -21.23
C GLN A 404 9.24 -11.68 -19.93
N PHE A 405 10.19 -11.98 -19.02
CA PHE A 405 10.33 -11.39 -17.72
C PHE A 405 11.56 -10.47 -17.67
N TYR A 406 11.30 -9.18 -17.46
CA TYR A 406 12.28 -8.11 -17.51
C TYR A 406 12.43 -7.46 -16.16
N GLY A 407 13.64 -7.08 -15.78
CA GLY A 407 13.89 -6.37 -14.52
C GLY A 407 15.03 -5.37 -14.62
N ILE A 408 15.04 -4.42 -13.72
CA ILE A 408 16.18 -3.54 -13.46
C ILE A 408 16.45 -3.58 -11.96
N GLU A 409 17.70 -3.82 -11.59
CA GLU A 409 18.12 -3.78 -10.20
C GLU A 409 19.42 -3.00 -10.02
N LEU A 410 19.48 -2.15 -9.00
CA LEU A 410 20.64 -1.31 -8.70
C LEU A 410 21.72 -2.08 -7.93
N ASP A 411 21.30 -2.97 -7.04
CA ASP A 411 22.21 -3.78 -6.25
C ASP A 411 22.65 -5.02 -7.02
N ASP A 412 23.95 -5.15 -7.27
CA ASP A 412 24.52 -6.24 -8.06
C ASP A 412 24.18 -7.62 -7.48
N PHE A 413 24.04 -7.70 -6.16
CA PHE A 413 23.72 -8.94 -5.49
C PHE A 413 22.24 -9.33 -5.66
N ALA A 414 21.31 -8.39 -5.43
CA ALA A 414 19.89 -8.64 -5.66
C ALA A 414 19.62 -8.97 -7.15
N HIS A 415 20.38 -8.36 -8.06
CA HIS A 415 20.38 -8.70 -9.48
C HIS A 415 20.72 -10.19 -9.74
N GLU A 416 21.85 -10.69 -9.24
CA GLU A 416 22.25 -12.10 -9.40
C GLU A 416 21.23 -13.04 -8.78
N MET A 417 20.65 -12.65 -7.64
CA MET A 417 19.60 -13.40 -6.97
C MET A 417 18.34 -13.50 -7.81
N ALA A 418 17.89 -12.40 -8.40
CA ALA A 418 16.71 -12.39 -9.24
C ALA A 418 16.84 -13.36 -10.43
N ILE A 419 18.03 -13.40 -11.04
CA ILE A 419 18.34 -14.33 -12.12
C ILE A 419 18.26 -15.78 -11.65
N LEU A 420 18.89 -16.09 -10.52
CA LEU A 420 18.86 -17.44 -9.94
C LEU A 420 17.43 -17.86 -9.58
N SER A 421 16.70 -17.01 -8.87
CA SER A 421 15.36 -17.31 -8.39
C SER A 421 14.35 -17.54 -9.52
N LEU A 422 14.46 -16.76 -10.63
CA LEU A 422 13.66 -16.97 -11.83
C LEU A 422 13.96 -18.34 -12.49
N TRP A 423 15.22 -18.74 -12.50
CA TRP A 423 15.56 -20.05 -13.02
C TRP A 423 15.03 -21.19 -12.12
N LEU A 424 15.12 -21.03 -10.81
CA LEU A 424 14.61 -22.01 -9.85
C LEU A 424 13.10 -22.20 -9.98
N VAL A 425 12.33 -21.12 -10.11
CA VAL A 425 10.87 -21.21 -10.30
C VAL A 425 10.51 -21.82 -11.65
N GLU A 426 11.28 -21.56 -12.72
CA GLU A 426 11.09 -22.24 -14.00
C GLU A 426 11.26 -23.74 -13.85
N HIS A 427 12.32 -24.16 -13.15
CA HIS A 427 12.57 -25.57 -12.90
C HIS A 427 11.46 -26.23 -12.07
N GLN A 428 11.00 -25.60 -10.98
CA GLN A 428 9.84 -26.08 -10.20
C GLN A 428 8.60 -26.24 -11.07
N MET A 429 8.25 -25.21 -11.87
CA MET A 429 7.07 -25.28 -12.74
C MET A 429 7.20 -26.30 -13.86
N ASN A 430 8.41 -26.59 -14.30
CA ASN A 430 8.66 -27.69 -15.24
C ASN A 430 8.47 -29.06 -14.61
N MET A 431 8.83 -29.25 -13.32
CA MET A 431 8.52 -30.47 -12.58
C MET A 431 7.01 -30.65 -12.40
N VAL A 432 6.27 -29.57 -12.09
CA VAL A 432 4.80 -29.61 -12.04
C VAL A 432 4.23 -30.01 -13.41
N PHE A 433 4.73 -29.41 -14.47
CA PHE A 433 4.32 -29.70 -15.84
C PHE A 433 4.59 -31.17 -16.21
N GLU A 434 5.78 -31.70 -15.87
CA GLU A 434 6.14 -33.11 -16.08
C GLU A 434 5.19 -34.06 -15.32
N THR A 435 4.86 -33.73 -14.09
CA THR A 435 3.91 -34.52 -13.28
C THR A 435 2.53 -34.60 -13.94
N GLU A 436 2.06 -33.50 -14.55
CA GLU A 436 0.73 -33.41 -15.17
C GLU A 436 0.67 -34.00 -16.60
N PHE A 437 1.74 -33.87 -17.36
CA PHE A 437 1.75 -34.23 -18.80
C PHE A 437 2.70 -35.38 -19.15
N GLY A 438 3.56 -35.79 -18.23
CA GLY A 438 4.49 -36.92 -18.39
C GLY A 438 5.77 -36.57 -19.14
N TYR A 439 6.01 -35.33 -19.50
CA TYR A 439 7.23 -34.86 -20.17
C TYR A 439 7.48 -33.38 -19.83
N THR A 440 8.73 -32.95 -19.93
CA THR A 440 9.12 -31.55 -19.81
C THR A 440 10.28 -31.20 -20.73
N ALA A 441 10.43 -29.92 -21.05
CA ALA A 441 11.61 -29.45 -21.74
C ALA A 441 12.84 -29.49 -20.78
N PRO A 442 14.02 -29.91 -21.26
CA PRO A 442 15.24 -29.90 -20.43
C PRO A 442 15.58 -28.49 -19.95
N THR A 443 15.73 -28.31 -18.65
CA THR A 443 16.00 -26.98 -17.99
C THR A 443 17.46 -26.60 -17.94
N LEU A 444 18.36 -27.21 -18.70
CA LEU A 444 19.80 -26.91 -18.64
C LEU A 444 20.31 -26.23 -19.90
N PRO A 445 21.16 -25.24 -19.77
CA PRO A 445 21.85 -24.62 -18.64
C PRO A 445 21.35 -23.20 -18.32
N LEU A 446 21.75 -22.63 -17.15
CA LEU A 446 21.47 -21.24 -16.64
C LEU A 446 21.70 -20.09 -17.67
N LYS A 447 21.75 -20.38 -18.95
CA LYS A 447 22.19 -19.45 -20.01
C LYS A 447 21.20 -18.34 -20.34
N GLN A 448 19.92 -18.43 -19.97
CA GLN A 448 18.87 -17.48 -20.38
C GLN A 448 17.79 -17.27 -19.29
N SER A 449 18.19 -17.04 -18.08
CA SER A 449 17.27 -16.79 -16.98
C SER A 449 16.90 -15.32 -16.92
N GLY A 450 15.75 -14.93 -17.51
CA GLY A 450 15.20 -13.59 -17.44
C GLY A 450 16.09 -12.50 -18.08
N ARG A 451 15.49 -11.36 -18.36
CA ARG A 451 16.24 -10.20 -18.87
C ARG A 451 16.37 -9.15 -17.75
N ILE A 452 17.16 -9.49 -16.74
CA ILE A 452 17.44 -8.59 -15.63
C ILE A 452 18.69 -7.78 -15.97
N VAL A 453 18.63 -6.47 -15.78
CA VAL A 453 19.72 -5.53 -16.06
C VAL A 453 20.19 -4.89 -14.78
N ALA A 454 21.49 -4.96 -14.49
CA ALA A 454 22.09 -4.26 -13.37
C ALA A 454 22.19 -2.75 -13.67
N GLY A 455 21.68 -1.89 -12.78
CA GLY A 455 21.82 -0.45 -12.89
C GLY A 455 20.66 0.37 -12.36
N ASN A 456 20.79 1.69 -12.49
CA ASN A 456 19.80 2.63 -11.95
C ASN A 456 18.62 2.82 -12.92
N ALA A 457 17.43 2.34 -12.55
CA ALA A 457 16.22 2.42 -13.36
C ALA A 457 15.81 3.85 -13.72
N THR A 458 16.18 4.85 -12.91
CA THR A 458 15.88 6.26 -13.22
C THR A 458 16.73 6.79 -14.38
N ARG A 459 17.87 6.16 -14.66
CA ARG A 459 18.85 6.58 -15.69
C ARG A 459 18.81 5.72 -16.95
N ILE A 460 18.45 4.44 -16.81
CA ILE A 460 18.40 3.48 -17.92
C ILE A 460 17.18 3.77 -18.79
N ASP A 461 17.33 3.63 -20.10
CA ASP A 461 16.21 3.65 -21.04
C ASP A 461 15.45 2.32 -20.96
N TRP A 462 14.17 2.37 -20.57
CA TRP A 462 13.34 1.18 -20.39
C TRP A 462 12.98 0.48 -21.70
N ASP A 463 12.99 1.20 -22.83
CA ASP A 463 12.78 0.60 -24.15
C ASP A 463 13.94 -0.33 -24.59
N LEU A 464 15.16 -0.06 -24.10
CA LEU A 464 16.30 -0.95 -24.33
C LEU A 464 16.24 -2.20 -23.46
N VAL A 465 15.65 -2.11 -22.26
CA VAL A 465 15.51 -3.25 -21.34
C VAL A 465 14.36 -4.14 -21.74
N CYS A 466 13.18 -3.57 -21.97
CA CYS A 466 11.95 -4.27 -22.36
C CYS A 466 11.46 -3.77 -23.74
N PRO A 467 12.12 -4.19 -24.83
CA PRO A 467 11.73 -3.79 -26.18
C PRO A 467 10.37 -4.37 -26.53
N THR A 468 9.55 -3.60 -27.26
CA THR A 468 8.20 -4.00 -27.68
C THR A 468 8.09 -3.95 -29.19
N ASN A 469 7.24 -4.83 -29.78
CA ASN A 469 7.07 -4.93 -31.23
C ASN A 469 5.65 -4.54 -31.71
N GLY A 470 4.86 -3.90 -30.87
CA GLY A 470 3.49 -3.47 -31.18
C GLY A 470 2.41 -4.57 -31.09
N LEU A 471 2.80 -5.84 -31.03
CA LEU A 471 1.90 -6.99 -30.77
C LEU A 471 1.98 -7.45 -29.32
N ASP A 472 3.00 -6.99 -28.60
CA ASP A 472 3.23 -7.36 -27.21
C ASP A 472 2.25 -6.61 -26.29
N GLU A 473 1.85 -7.29 -25.25
CA GLU A 473 1.15 -6.72 -24.11
C GLU A 473 2.13 -6.61 -22.93
N VAL A 474 2.27 -5.44 -22.30
CA VAL A 474 3.26 -5.23 -21.25
C VAL A 474 2.60 -4.83 -19.95
N PHE A 475 2.93 -5.56 -18.88
CA PHE A 475 2.54 -5.20 -17.52
C PHE A 475 3.78 -4.82 -16.71
N ILE A 476 3.82 -3.56 -16.27
CA ILE A 476 4.88 -3.09 -15.37
C ILE A 476 4.37 -3.23 -13.94
N ILE A 477 5.14 -3.91 -13.12
CA ILE A 477 4.81 -4.24 -11.73
C ILE A 477 6.00 -3.90 -10.84
N GLY A 478 5.79 -3.73 -9.54
CA GLY A 478 6.89 -3.59 -8.62
C GLY A 478 6.58 -2.80 -7.36
N ASN A 479 7.59 -2.77 -6.49
CA ASN A 479 7.62 -1.97 -5.27
C ASN A 479 8.85 -1.04 -5.29
N PRO A 480 8.84 0.02 -6.12
CA PRO A 480 9.96 0.93 -6.24
C PRO A 480 10.29 1.65 -4.92
N PRO A 481 11.54 2.09 -4.72
CA PRO A 481 11.92 2.78 -3.50
C PRO A 481 11.20 4.12 -3.33
N TYR A 482 10.70 4.37 -2.12
CA TYR A 482 10.06 5.62 -1.73
C TYR A 482 10.88 6.32 -0.65
N LEU A 483 11.20 7.59 -0.90
CA LEU A 483 11.95 8.44 0.00
C LEU A 483 11.46 9.89 -0.12
N GLY A 484 10.93 10.43 0.98
CA GLY A 484 10.39 11.79 0.97
C GLY A 484 11.43 12.84 0.58
N GLY A 485 11.05 13.81 -0.24
CA GLY A 485 11.93 14.78 -0.90
C GLY A 485 12.93 15.53 0.00
N LYS A 486 12.69 15.63 1.31
CA LYS A 486 13.63 16.24 2.27
C LYS A 486 14.79 15.34 2.68
N LYS A 487 14.69 14.02 2.41
CA LYS A 487 15.71 13.02 2.78
C LYS A 487 16.56 12.58 1.60
N LEU A 488 16.31 13.13 0.41
CA LEU A 488 17.04 12.79 -0.81
C LEU A 488 18.53 13.14 -0.71
N SER A 489 19.36 12.23 -1.20
CA SER A 489 20.77 12.49 -1.43
C SER A 489 20.96 13.44 -2.63
N LYS A 490 22.19 13.95 -2.81
CA LYS A 490 22.51 14.75 -4.00
C LYS A 490 22.36 13.93 -5.29
N GLU A 491 22.75 12.67 -5.26
CA GLU A 491 22.64 11.73 -6.39
C GLU A 491 21.18 11.46 -6.75
N GLN A 492 20.33 11.16 -5.76
CA GLN A 492 18.91 10.97 -5.97
C GLN A 492 18.20 12.24 -6.49
N SER A 493 18.67 13.43 -6.09
CA SER A 493 18.17 14.67 -6.67
C SER A 493 18.52 14.81 -8.16
N VAL A 494 19.71 14.34 -8.58
CA VAL A 494 20.10 14.26 -10.00
C VAL A 494 19.26 13.23 -10.74
N ASP A 495 18.97 12.09 -10.10
CA ASP A 495 18.10 11.05 -10.66
C ASP A 495 16.71 11.60 -10.97
N MET A 496 16.13 12.39 -10.05
CA MET A 496 14.84 13.05 -10.29
C MET A 496 14.87 14.01 -11.48
N ASP A 497 15.95 14.80 -11.61
CA ASP A 497 16.10 15.71 -12.74
C ASP A 497 16.22 14.91 -14.06
N MET A 498 16.96 13.78 -14.07
CA MET A 498 17.10 12.89 -15.24
C MET A 498 15.81 12.18 -15.62
N ALA A 499 14.98 11.84 -14.63
CA ALA A 499 13.65 11.24 -14.83
C ALA A 499 12.57 12.28 -15.25
N GLY A 500 12.94 13.53 -15.53
CA GLY A 500 12.04 14.57 -16.01
C GLY A 500 11.27 15.32 -14.90
N LEU A 501 11.64 15.13 -13.63
CA LEU A 501 11.00 15.78 -12.50
C LEU A 501 11.62 17.16 -12.17
N ASN A 502 12.17 17.85 -13.16
CA ASN A 502 12.70 19.21 -13.03
C ASN A 502 11.65 20.11 -12.37
N ASN A 503 12.04 20.87 -11.34
CA ASN A 503 11.16 21.73 -10.55
C ASN A 503 10.09 21.00 -9.69
N ARG A 504 10.12 19.67 -9.60
CA ARG A 504 9.17 18.86 -8.81
C ARG A 504 9.83 18.16 -7.62
N LYS A 505 10.88 18.77 -7.06
CA LYS A 505 11.65 18.25 -5.89
C LYS A 505 10.84 18.09 -4.60
N GLN A 506 9.56 18.41 -4.63
CA GLN A 506 8.63 18.16 -3.53
C GLN A 506 8.04 16.74 -3.58
N LEU A 507 8.16 16.06 -4.74
CA LEU A 507 7.72 14.69 -4.88
C LEU A 507 8.60 13.72 -4.09
N ASP A 508 8.01 12.61 -3.70
CA ASP A 508 8.73 11.43 -3.23
C ASP A 508 9.56 10.84 -4.38
N TYR A 509 10.67 10.16 -4.06
CA TYR A 509 11.58 9.57 -5.04
C TYR A 509 10.88 8.58 -5.98
N ILE A 510 9.86 7.86 -5.52
CA ILE A 510 9.04 6.97 -6.33
C ILE A 510 8.39 7.68 -7.53
N GLY A 511 8.22 9.01 -7.46
CA GLY A 511 7.76 9.82 -8.59
C GLY A 511 8.53 9.56 -9.89
N CYS A 512 9.83 9.21 -9.81
CA CYS A 512 10.64 8.85 -10.97
C CYS A 512 10.07 7.65 -11.71
N TRP A 513 9.64 6.61 -10.98
CA TRP A 513 9.05 5.40 -11.58
C TRP A 513 7.70 5.67 -12.21
N PHE A 514 6.86 6.47 -11.54
CA PHE A 514 5.57 6.88 -12.12
C PHE A 514 5.74 7.64 -13.43
N PHE A 515 6.70 8.58 -13.50
CA PHE A 515 6.98 9.35 -14.71
C PHE A 515 7.53 8.45 -15.82
N LYS A 516 8.55 7.65 -15.52
CA LYS A 516 9.14 6.74 -16.51
C LYS A 516 8.15 5.68 -16.99
N ALA A 517 7.32 5.11 -16.11
CA ALA A 517 6.27 4.17 -16.50
C ALA A 517 5.21 4.84 -17.39
N THR A 518 4.79 6.06 -17.03
CA THR A 518 3.85 6.85 -17.82
C THR A 518 4.38 7.13 -19.23
N ASP A 519 5.65 7.50 -19.37
CA ASP A 519 6.28 7.74 -20.66
C ASP A 519 6.52 6.43 -21.45
N PHE A 520 6.95 5.36 -20.77
CA PHE A 520 7.17 4.07 -21.39
C PHE A 520 5.92 3.47 -22.02
N ILE A 521 4.75 3.60 -21.36
CA ILE A 521 3.50 3.01 -21.90
C ILE A 521 2.85 3.87 -22.99
N ASP A 522 3.35 5.07 -23.25
CA ASP A 522 2.85 5.94 -24.31
C ASP A 522 3.03 5.25 -25.68
N GLY A 523 1.96 5.20 -26.48
CA GLY A 523 1.96 4.51 -27.77
C GLY A 523 1.93 2.96 -27.72
N LYS A 524 2.08 2.31 -26.53
CA LYS A 524 2.16 0.84 -26.41
C LYS A 524 0.90 0.24 -25.79
N ASN A 525 0.67 -1.07 -26.01
CA ASN A 525 -0.34 -1.84 -25.27
C ASN A 525 0.26 -2.23 -23.90
N ALA A 526 0.23 -1.30 -22.96
CA ALA A 526 0.87 -1.49 -21.66
C ALA A 526 0.07 -0.83 -20.54
N SER A 527 0.22 -1.38 -19.33
CA SER A 527 -0.36 -0.88 -18.09
C SER A 527 0.62 -1.09 -16.95
N PHE A 528 0.47 -0.36 -15.86
CA PHE A 528 1.36 -0.54 -14.72
C PHE A 528 0.65 -0.46 -13.37
N SER A 529 1.27 -1.09 -12.37
CA SER A 529 0.84 -0.98 -10.99
C SER A 529 2.03 -1.00 -10.06
N PHE A 530 2.07 -0.03 -9.14
CA PHE A 530 3.13 0.08 -8.15
C PHE A 530 2.58 0.07 -6.72
N VAL A 531 3.35 -0.56 -5.84
CA VAL A 531 3.24 -0.33 -4.41
C VAL A 531 3.89 1.01 -4.10
N THR A 532 3.22 1.84 -3.31
CA THR A 532 3.69 3.18 -2.96
C THR A 532 3.20 3.59 -1.58
N THR A 533 3.63 4.74 -1.08
CA THR A 533 3.07 5.32 0.14
C THR A 533 1.87 6.20 -0.18
N SER A 534 1.01 6.41 0.80
CA SER A 534 -0.16 7.31 0.67
C SER A 534 0.22 8.78 0.38
N SER A 535 1.50 9.13 0.44
CA SER A 535 1.99 10.48 0.13
C SER A 535 1.70 10.93 -1.30
N VAL A 536 1.64 10.00 -2.26
CA VAL A 536 1.33 10.29 -3.68
C VAL A 536 -0.09 10.82 -3.91
N CYS A 537 -0.97 10.67 -2.93
CA CYS A 537 -2.37 11.09 -2.98
C CYS A 537 -2.67 12.25 -2.05
N GLN A 538 -1.65 12.93 -1.51
CA GLN A 538 -1.80 13.91 -0.45
C GLN A 538 -0.98 15.18 -0.71
N GLY A 539 -1.54 16.31 -0.28
CA GLY A 539 -0.87 17.59 -0.35
C GLY A 539 -0.48 18.02 -1.78
N GLU A 540 0.56 18.83 -1.88
CA GLU A 540 1.06 19.36 -3.16
C GLU A 540 1.60 18.25 -4.08
N GLN A 541 2.04 17.12 -3.53
CA GLN A 541 2.54 15.99 -4.31
C GLN A 541 1.47 15.39 -5.21
N ALA A 542 0.24 15.28 -4.71
CA ALA A 542 -0.87 14.75 -5.49
C ALA A 542 -1.07 15.54 -6.79
N TYR A 543 -1.10 16.88 -6.72
CA TYR A 543 -1.21 17.71 -7.92
C TYR A 543 -0.06 17.47 -8.90
N LEU A 544 1.19 17.54 -8.42
CA LEU A 544 2.38 17.45 -9.26
C LEU A 544 2.51 16.11 -10.00
N LEU A 545 2.08 15.03 -9.36
CA LEU A 545 2.12 13.68 -9.93
C LEU A 545 0.95 13.43 -10.88
N TRP A 546 -0.28 13.67 -10.40
CA TRP A 546 -1.48 13.26 -11.12
C TRP A 546 -1.81 14.14 -12.31
N GLU A 547 -1.49 15.43 -12.26
CA GLU A 547 -1.60 16.31 -13.42
C GLU A 547 -0.81 15.76 -14.61
N TYR A 548 0.43 15.33 -14.39
CA TYR A 548 1.25 14.74 -15.43
C TYR A 548 0.64 13.45 -16.00
N ILE A 549 0.25 12.53 -15.12
CA ILE A 549 -0.29 11.21 -15.49
C ILE A 549 -1.60 11.36 -16.31
N PHE A 550 -2.51 12.20 -15.83
CA PHE A 550 -3.80 12.39 -16.52
C PHE A 550 -3.67 13.13 -17.84
N ASN A 551 -2.73 14.08 -17.96
CA ASN A 551 -2.44 14.76 -19.21
C ASN A 551 -1.86 13.83 -20.28
N LYS A 552 -1.26 12.70 -19.88
CA LYS A 552 -0.84 11.61 -20.77
C LYS A 552 -1.97 10.62 -21.11
N GLY A 553 -3.20 10.89 -20.72
CA GLY A 553 -4.37 10.09 -21.04
C GLY A 553 -4.48 8.77 -20.26
N LEU A 554 -3.92 8.71 -19.06
CA LEU A 554 -4.04 7.56 -18.17
C LEU A 554 -5.17 7.75 -17.18
N ASN A 555 -5.73 6.65 -16.72
CA ASN A 555 -6.75 6.58 -15.67
C ASN A 555 -6.34 5.60 -14.59
N ILE A 556 -6.79 5.86 -13.37
CA ILE A 556 -6.68 4.89 -12.29
C ILE A 556 -7.73 3.79 -12.54
N GLY A 557 -7.27 2.55 -12.71
CA GLY A 557 -8.14 1.39 -12.88
C GLY A 557 -8.51 0.72 -11.55
N PHE A 558 -7.55 0.67 -10.63
CA PHE A 558 -7.80 0.19 -9.27
C PHE A 558 -6.86 0.84 -8.26
N ILE A 559 -7.28 0.84 -7.01
CA ILE A 559 -6.47 1.21 -5.87
C ILE A 559 -6.75 0.29 -4.69
N TYR A 560 -5.75 0.08 -3.87
CA TYR A 560 -5.93 -0.36 -2.48
C TYR A 560 -5.82 0.86 -1.58
N LYS A 561 -6.85 1.15 -0.76
CA LYS A 561 -6.80 2.19 0.28
C LYS A 561 -5.60 1.92 1.20
N PRO A 562 -5.02 2.94 1.84
CA PRO A 562 -3.82 2.74 2.66
C PRO A 562 -4.00 1.63 3.69
N PHE A 563 -3.06 0.69 3.71
CA PHE A 563 -3.01 -0.44 4.63
C PHE A 563 -1.63 -0.54 5.27
N GLU A 564 -1.55 -1.19 6.43
CA GLU A 564 -0.29 -1.40 7.11
C GLU A 564 0.55 -2.45 6.36
N TRP A 565 1.77 -2.06 5.98
CA TRP A 565 2.70 -2.99 5.34
C TRP A 565 3.27 -3.95 6.38
N LYS A 566 2.86 -5.22 6.32
CA LYS A 566 3.37 -6.28 7.18
C LYS A 566 4.32 -7.15 6.39
N ASN A 567 5.53 -7.32 6.89
CA ASN A 567 6.54 -8.25 6.39
C ASN A 567 6.83 -9.29 7.48
N ASN A 568 7.31 -10.46 7.09
CA ASN A 568 7.78 -11.50 8.02
C ASN A 568 9.12 -11.18 8.68
N ALA A 569 9.73 -10.04 8.43
CA ALA A 569 10.97 -9.64 9.05
C ALA A 569 10.78 -9.18 10.51
N LYS A 570 11.72 -9.54 11.39
CA LYS A 570 11.70 -9.26 12.84
C LYS A 570 11.54 -7.77 13.22
N ASP A 571 11.83 -6.82 12.33
CA ASP A 571 11.73 -5.37 12.56
C ASP A 571 10.76 -4.72 11.56
N ASN A 572 9.48 -4.79 11.83
CA ASN A 572 8.44 -4.09 11.07
C ASN A 572 8.43 -2.60 11.41
N ALA A 573 8.96 -1.76 10.52
CA ALA A 573 8.60 -0.34 10.52
C ALA A 573 7.17 -0.24 9.97
N GLY A 574 6.21 0.17 10.79
CA GLY A 574 4.80 0.35 10.38
C GLY A 574 4.66 1.43 9.30
N VAL A 575 4.93 1.06 8.05
CA VAL A 575 4.78 1.92 6.88
C VAL A 575 3.39 1.68 6.28
N TRP A 576 2.65 2.76 6.11
CA TRP A 576 1.35 2.71 5.43
C TRP A 576 1.54 2.80 3.93
N CYS A 577 1.24 1.70 3.23
CA CYS A 577 1.35 1.58 1.78
C CYS A 577 -0.02 1.62 1.11
N THR A 578 0.00 1.91 -0.17
CA THR A 578 -1.14 1.84 -1.08
C THR A 578 -0.68 1.20 -2.39
N ILE A 579 -1.59 0.62 -3.14
CA ILE A 579 -1.31 0.04 -4.46
C ILE A 579 -2.18 0.77 -5.48
N ILE A 580 -1.60 1.14 -6.60
CA ILE A 580 -2.29 1.92 -7.63
C ILE A 580 -2.02 1.28 -8.99
N GLY A 581 -3.09 0.90 -9.70
CA GLY A 581 -3.02 0.41 -11.08
C GLY A 581 -3.48 1.46 -12.08
N LEU A 582 -2.66 1.69 -13.09
CA LEU A 582 -2.84 2.73 -14.10
C LEU A 582 -2.96 2.11 -15.51
N PHE A 583 -3.94 2.59 -16.25
CA PHE A 583 -4.32 2.10 -17.56
C PHE A 583 -4.58 3.28 -18.50
N LYS A 584 -4.45 3.06 -19.81
CA LYS A 584 -4.88 4.04 -20.79
C LYS A 584 -6.39 4.28 -20.70
N SER A 585 -6.81 5.52 -20.82
CA SER A 585 -8.22 5.90 -20.79
C SER A 585 -9.07 5.24 -21.89
N THR A 586 -8.42 4.82 -22.97
CA THR A 586 -9.04 4.13 -24.10
C THR A 586 -9.37 2.66 -23.83
N ILE A 587 -8.83 2.06 -22.76
CA ILE A 587 -9.08 0.66 -22.39
C ILE A 587 -10.32 0.60 -21.50
N PRO A 588 -11.45 0.02 -21.97
CA PRO A 588 -12.64 -0.14 -21.13
C PRO A 588 -12.36 -1.11 -19.98
N ARG A 589 -12.52 -0.65 -18.75
CA ARG A 589 -12.25 -1.46 -17.56
C ARG A 589 -13.20 -1.09 -16.43
N LYS A 590 -13.58 -2.06 -15.60
CA LYS A 590 -14.18 -1.83 -14.29
C LYS A 590 -13.16 -1.15 -13.39
N LYS A 591 -13.55 -0.08 -12.73
CA LYS A 591 -12.70 0.63 -11.78
C LYS A 591 -13.03 0.19 -10.37
N ILE A 592 -12.01 -0.19 -9.60
CA ILE A 592 -12.19 -0.88 -8.32
C ILE A 592 -11.40 -0.18 -7.22
N ILE A 593 -12.07 0.13 -6.14
CA ILE A 593 -11.46 0.61 -4.89
C ILE A 593 -11.49 -0.56 -3.89
N PHE A 594 -10.32 -1.04 -3.49
CA PHE A 594 -10.16 -2.05 -2.45
C PHE A 594 -9.96 -1.38 -1.09
N SER A 595 -10.66 -1.86 -0.09
CA SER A 595 -10.48 -1.55 1.34
C SER A 595 -10.12 -2.84 2.08
N GLU A 596 -9.78 -2.78 3.38
CA GLU A 596 -9.28 -3.94 4.13
C GLU A 596 -10.10 -5.21 3.90
N ASP A 597 -11.44 -5.13 3.97
CA ASP A 597 -12.33 -6.30 3.87
C ASP A 597 -13.36 -6.19 2.74
N SER A 598 -13.26 -5.18 1.87
CA SER A 598 -14.29 -4.92 0.87
C SER A 598 -13.73 -4.31 -0.41
N LEU A 599 -14.42 -4.52 -1.51
CA LEU A 599 -14.15 -3.88 -2.78
C LEU A 599 -15.39 -3.13 -3.28
N PHE A 600 -15.16 -1.99 -3.93
CA PHE A 600 -16.21 -1.14 -4.49
C PHE A 600 -15.96 -0.92 -5.97
N VAL A 601 -16.94 -1.28 -6.80
CA VAL A 601 -16.90 -0.94 -8.22
C VAL A 601 -17.47 0.45 -8.41
N VAL A 602 -16.69 1.36 -8.97
CA VAL A 602 -17.00 2.78 -9.13
C VAL A 602 -16.93 3.19 -10.60
N LYS A 603 -17.50 4.35 -10.94
CA LYS A 603 -17.47 4.87 -12.31
C LYS A 603 -16.07 5.39 -12.66
N ASN A 604 -15.44 6.09 -11.72
CA ASN A 604 -14.10 6.62 -11.87
C ASN A 604 -13.43 6.77 -10.51
N ILE A 605 -12.09 6.77 -10.46
CA ILE A 605 -11.32 6.87 -9.21
C ILE A 605 -10.55 8.17 -9.26
N SER A 606 -10.76 9.03 -8.26
CA SER A 606 -10.01 10.26 -8.10
C SER A 606 -8.61 10.01 -7.51
N PRO A 607 -7.67 10.96 -7.65
CA PRO A 607 -6.34 10.88 -7.01
C PRO A 607 -6.38 10.75 -5.49
N TYR A 608 -7.53 10.99 -4.88
CA TYR A 608 -7.73 11.00 -3.43
C TYR A 608 -8.38 9.71 -2.89
N PHE A 609 -8.41 8.65 -3.72
CA PHE A 609 -8.90 7.31 -3.36
C PHE A 609 -10.39 7.23 -3.02
N ILE A 610 -11.15 8.11 -3.60
CA ILE A 610 -12.61 8.06 -3.57
C ILE A 610 -13.17 8.10 -5.00
N GLU A 611 -14.42 7.73 -5.16
CA GLU A 611 -15.10 7.89 -6.44
C GLU A 611 -15.16 9.36 -6.83
N GLY A 612 -14.66 9.70 -8.02
CA GLY A 612 -14.61 11.07 -8.54
C GLY A 612 -13.80 11.18 -9.83
N ASP A 613 -13.75 12.37 -10.40
CA ASP A 613 -13.08 12.62 -11.66
C ASP A 613 -11.55 12.59 -11.57
N ASN A 614 -10.89 12.40 -12.71
CA ASN A 614 -9.44 12.45 -12.86
C ASN A 614 -8.92 13.90 -12.74
N PHE A 615 -9.07 14.46 -11.58
CA PHE A 615 -8.70 15.85 -11.32
C PHE A 615 -7.95 15.98 -9.99
N ALA A 616 -6.78 16.61 -10.03
CA ALA A 616 -6.00 16.90 -8.85
C ALA A 616 -6.15 18.38 -8.44
N VAL A 617 -6.42 18.63 -7.19
CA VAL A 617 -6.58 19.98 -6.64
C VAL A 617 -5.25 20.73 -6.71
N GLN A 618 -5.25 21.87 -7.41
CA GLN A 618 -4.06 22.68 -7.57
C GLN A 618 -3.83 23.58 -6.34
N PRO A 619 -2.58 23.64 -5.80
CA PRO A 619 -2.27 24.53 -4.70
C PRO A 619 -2.38 25.99 -5.14
N LYS A 620 -3.08 26.81 -4.35
CA LYS A 620 -3.32 28.24 -4.64
C LYS A 620 -2.58 29.14 -3.67
N SER A 621 -1.93 30.18 -4.18
CA SER A 621 -1.25 31.18 -3.35
C SER A 621 -2.21 32.19 -2.70
N LYS A 622 -3.42 32.35 -3.26
CA LYS A 622 -4.51 33.19 -2.74
C LYS A 622 -5.77 32.37 -2.57
N ALA A 623 -6.58 32.72 -1.58
CA ALA A 623 -7.87 32.10 -1.38
C ALA A 623 -8.80 32.30 -2.59
N SER A 624 -9.41 31.23 -3.06
CA SER A 624 -10.42 31.25 -4.13
C SER A 624 -11.84 31.31 -3.60
N ASN A 625 -12.00 31.39 -2.28
CA ASN A 625 -13.25 31.27 -1.54
C ASN A 625 -13.66 32.56 -0.81
N ASN A 626 -13.01 33.69 -1.09
CA ASN A 626 -13.22 34.98 -0.47
C ASN A 626 -13.01 35.03 1.06
N LEU A 627 -12.40 34.03 1.64
CA LEU A 627 -12.02 34.05 3.04
C LEU A 627 -10.83 34.99 3.30
N PRO A 628 -10.70 35.57 4.52
CA PRO A 628 -9.56 36.37 4.90
C PRO A 628 -8.24 35.63 4.76
N VAL A 629 -7.14 36.37 4.64
CA VAL A 629 -5.81 35.77 4.45
C VAL A 629 -5.39 34.97 5.70
N MET A 630 -5.15 33.69 5.54
CA MET A 630 -4.49 32.86 6.56
C MET A 630 -2.98 32.88 6.32
N CYS A 631 -2.20 33.23 7.35
CA CYS A 631 -0.74 33.26 7.28
C CYS A 631 -0.11 32.36 8.36
N MET A 632 1.11 31.90 8.10
CA MET A 632 1.90 31.19 9.11
C MET A 632 2.28 32.15 10.23
N GLY A 633 2.25 31.69 11.47
CA GLY A 633 2.68 32.47 12.62
C GLY A 633 4.15 32.89 12.56
N SER A 634 4.52 33.85 13.39
CA SER A 634 5.85 34.47 13.43
C SER A 634 6.94 33.49 13.86
N ASN A 635 8.14 33.64 13.31
CA ASN A 635 9.27 32.75 13.61
C ASN A 635 10.54 33.57 13.93
N PRO A 636 11.10 33.42 15.14
CA PRO A 636 12.27 34.20 15.55
C PRO A 636 13.56 33.78 14.82
N VAL A 637 13.80 32.46 14.59
CA VAL A 637 15.07 31.92 14.12
C VAL A 637 16.25 32.45 14.97
N ASP A 638 16.24 32.15 16.23
CA ASP A 638 17.01 32.83 17.30
C ASP A 638 17.85 31.88 18.16
N GLY A 639 17.90 30.59 17.88
CA GLY A 639 18.53 29.60 18.75
C GLY A 639 17.84 29.44 20.11
N LYS A 640 16.56 29.83 20.21
CA LYS A 640 15.74 29.89 21.45
C LYS A 640 16.09 31.02 22.41
N HIS A 641 16.88 32.00 22.01
CA HIS A 641 17.29 33.11 22.91
C HIS A 641 16.20 34.17 23.10
N LEU A 642 15.27 34.32 22.14
CA LEU A 642 14.14 35.26 22.25
C LEU A 642 12.87 34.64 22.83
N ILE A 643 12.89 33.35 23.16
CA ILE A 643 11.75 32.63 23.71
C ILE A 643 11.98 32.36 25.18
N LEU A 644 10.93 32.50 25.98
CA LEU A 644 10.95 32.35 27.43
C LEU A 644 9.87 31.31 27.81
N ASP A 645 10.20 30.48 28.79
CA ASP A 645 9.19 29.71 29.49
C ASP A 645 8.54 30.58 30.61
N HIS A 646 7.61 29.98 31.35
CA HIS A 646 6.86 30.68 32.35
C HIS A 646 7.73 31.11 33.58
N GLU A 647 8.72 30.31 33.92
CA GLU A 647 9.63 30.57 35.02
C GLU A 647 10.59 31.71 34.70
N GLU A 648 11.23 31.65 33.55
CA GLU A 648 12.09 32.71 33.01
C GLU A 648 11.35 34.05 32.87
N TYR A 649 10.09 34.02 32.40
CA TYR A 649 9.27 35.24 32.34
C TYR A 649 9.05 35.83 33.71
N ASN A 650 8.66 35.04 34.71
CA ASN A 650 8.41 35.52 36.08
C ASN A 650 9.70 36.05 36.73
N GLU A 651 10.83 35.39 36.55
CA GLU A 651 12.12 35.84 37.02
C GLU A 651 12.50 37.22 36.48
N ILE A 652 12.40 37.38 35.15
CA ILE A 652 12.73 38.65 34.50
C ILE A 652 11.81 39.77 35.00
N VAL A 653 10.49 39.52 35.06
CA VAL A 653 9.52 40.53 35.49
C VAL A 653 9.63 40.88 36.97
N SER A 654 10.06 39.95 37.83
CA SER A 654 10.28 40.22 39.26
C SER A 654 11.46 41.13 39.48
N VAL A 655 12.53 41.03 38.67
CA VAL A 655 13.73 41.86 38.77
C VAL A 655 13.55 43.18 37.98
N TYR A 656 12.90 43.13 36.85
CA TYR A 656 12.68 44.28 35.95
C TYR A 656 11.18 44.39 35.58
N PRO A 657 10.31 44.99 36.38
CA PRO A 657 8.88 45.11 36.10
C PRO A 657 8.57 45.77 34.76
N GLU A 658 9.41 46.71 34.33
CA GLU A 658 9.31 47.38 33.02
C GLU A 658 9.53 46.47 31.83
N ALA A 659 10.15 45.30 32.02
CA ALA A 659 10.34 44.30 30.97
C ALA A 659 9.01 43.83 30.37
N LYS A 660 7.91 43.91 31.15
CA LYS A 660 6.55 43.60 30.64
C LYS A 660 6.19 44.30 29.33
N ASN A 661 6.74 45.50 29.10
CA ASN A 661 6.49 46.25 27.89
C ASN A 661 7.12 45.61 26.64
N PHE A 662 8.11 44.71 26.81
CA PHE A 662 8.85 44.03 25.77
C PHE A 662 8.62 42.51 25.74
N LEU A 663 7.75 42.00 26.60
CA LEU A 663 7.41 40.60 26.70
C LEU A 663 5.97 40.36 26.26
N ARG A 664 5.79 39.46 25.30
CA ARG A 664 4.47 39.10 24.76
C ARG A 664 4.22 37.61 24.98
N ARG A 665 2.96 37.24 25.11
CA ARG A 665 2.59 35.82 25.09
C ARG A 665 2.98 35.22 23.77
N TYR A 666 3.58 33.99 23.77
CA TYR A 666 4.04 33.31 22.57
C TYR A 666 3.33 31.97 22.49
N MET A 667 2.51 31.76 21.43
CA MET A 667 1.57 30.67 21.37
C MET A 667 1.69 29.91 20.04
N GLY A 668 1.96 28.61 20.13
CA GLY A 668 1.89 27.67 19.02
C GLY A 668 0.69 26.75 19.10
N GLY A 669 0.59 25.82 18.15
CA GLY A 669 -0.49 24.84 18.14
C GLY A 669 -0.53 23.99 19.40
N ASN A 670 0.61 23.51 19.89
CA ASN A 670 0.68 22.74 21.15
C ASN A 670 0.35 23.58 22.37
N ASP A 671 0.78 24.85 22.41
CA ASP A 671 0.47 25.74 23.53
C ASP A 671 -1.02 26.03 23.61
N PHE A 672 -1.64 26.27 22.47
CA PHE A 672 -3.08 26.46 22.36
C PHE A 672 -3.85 25.21 22.83
N LEU A 673 -3.43 24.04 22.36
CA LEU A 673 -4.11 22.78 22.68
C LEU A 673 -3.97 22.37 24.14
N LYS A 674 -2.79 22.56 24.74
CA LYS A 674 -2.46 22.10 26.10
C LYS A 674 -2.56 23.18 27.16
N GLY A 675 -2.81 24.44 26.77
CA GLY A 675 -2.84 25.57 27.71
C GLY A 675 -1.48 25.97 28.25
N THR A 676 -0.35 25.55 27.63
CA THR A 676 0.99 25.89 28.10
C THR A 676 1.28 27.38 27.93
N LYS A 677 2.01 27.94 28.89
CA LYS A 677 2.33 29.38 28.89
C LYS A 677 3.79 29.56 28.48
N ARG A 678 4.01 30.11 27.29
CA ARG A 678 5.33 30.59 26.83
C ARG A 678 5.23 32.08 26.48
N PHE A 679 6.37 32.72 26.52
CA PHE A 679 6.51 34.14 26.22
C PHE A 679 7.64 34.37 25.22
N CYS A 680 7.69 35.55 24.63
CA CYS A 680 8.81 35.96 23.80
C CYS A 680 9.21 37.40 24.05
N ILE A 681 10.46 37.70 23.77
CA ILE A 681 10.97 39.04 23.70
C ILE A 681 10.52 39.65 22.37
N TRP A 682 9.65 40.66 22.44
CA TRP A 682 9.09 41.38 21.32
C TRP A 682 9.33 42.86 21.43
N ILE A 683 10.36 43.35 20.77
CA ILE A 683 10.83 44.73 20.89
C ILE A 683 10.43 45.50 19.61
N PRO A 684 9.60 46.55 19.74
CA PRO A 684 9.42 47.54 18.68
C PRO A 684 10.73 48.27 18.35
N ASP A 685 10.95 48.63 17.10
CA ASP A 685 12.22 49.21 16.68
C ASP A 685 12.54 50.57 17.34
N GLU A 686 11.50 51.34 17.61
CA GLU A 686 11.58 52.61 18.33
C GLU A 686 11.97 52.47 19.83
N SER A 687 11.76 51.29 20.40
CA SER A 687 11.97 50.99 21.82
C SER A 687 13.22 50.18 22.10
N VAL A 688 14.05 49.88 21.09
CA VAL A 688 15.25 49.04 21.24
C VAL A 688 16.21 49.56 22.30
N VAL A 689 16.43 50.89 22.35
CA VAL A 689 17.35 51.50 23.33
C VAL A 689 16.89 51.23 24.75
N ASP A 690 15.58 51.36 25.01
CA ASP A 690 15.02 51.15 26.34
C ASP A 690 15.01 49.68 26.75
N ALA A 691 14.65 48.80 25.81
CA ALA A 691 14.69 47.35 26.06
C ALA A 691 16.09 46.83 26.37
N LEU A 692 17.13 47.36 25.73
CA LEU A 692 18.53 46.94 25.94
C LEU A 692 19.13 47.50 27.25
N LYS A 693 18.46 48.40 27.95
CA LYS A 693 18.83 48.79 29.34
C LYS A 693 18.58 47.66 30.31
N ILE A 694 17.69 46.73 30.01
CA ILE A 694 17.40 45.51 30.78
C ILE A 694 18.47 44.46 30.48
N ASP A 695 19.33 44.20 31.46
CA ASP A 695 20.54 43.38 31.30
C ASP A 695 20.21 41.99 30.73
N THR A 696 19.18 41.33 31.24
CA THR A 696 18.74 40.01 30.79
C THR A 696 18.27 40.01 29.32
N ILE A 697 17.52 41.06 28.92
CA ILE A 697 17.06 41.21 27.53
C ILE A 697 18.26 41.45 26.59
N ARG A 698 19.17 42.36 27.03
CA ARG A 698 20.38 42.66 26.25
C ARG A 698 21.20 41.39 25.96
N LYS A 699 21.53 40.62 27.02
CA LYS A 699 22.30 39.37 26.88
C LYS A 699 21.62 38.38 25.89
N ARG A 700 20.33 38.19 26.00
CA ARG A 700 19.58 37.29 25.10
C ARG A 700 19.57 37.76 23.63
N VAL A 701 19.51 39.07 23.43
CA VAL A 701 19.59 39.67 22.09
C VAL A 701 21.00 39.51 21.49
N GLU A 702 22.05 39.67 22.31
CA GLU A 702 23.43 39.43 21.91
C GLU A 702 23.66 37.96 21.49
N LEU A 703 23.21 37.00 22.31
CA LEU A 703 23.27 35.58 21.97
C LEU A 703 22.48 35.24 20.71
N CYS A 704 21.34 35.88 20.50
CA CYS A 704 20.58 35.73 19.26
C CYS A 704 21.36 36.24 18.03
N LYS A 705 22.12 37.33 18.17
CA LYS A 705 23.01 37.83 17.12
C LYS A 705 24.08 36.82 16.77
N GLU A 706 24.80 36.34 17.78
CA GLU A 706 25.85 35.34 17.61
C GLU A 706 25.36 34.06 16.95
N TYR A 707 24.20 33.54 17.37
CA TYR A 707 23.57 32.41 16.73
C TYR A 707 23.28 32.67 15.25
N ARG A 708 22.69 33.83 14.92
CA ARG A 708 22.28 34.15 13.53
C ARG A 708 23.45 34.35 12.58
N GLU A 709 24.57 34.86 13.06
CA GLU A 709 25.82 35.03 12.30
C GLU A 709 26.40 33.69 11.84
N ASN A 710 26.14 32.61 12.60
CA ASN A 710 26.58 31.24 12.32
C ASN A 710 25.48 30.34 11.72
N ALA A 711 24.25 30.82 11.60
CA ALA A 711 23.11 30.05 11.14
C ALA A 711 22.93 30.09 9.60
N GLY A 712 21.80 29.59 9.11
CA GLY A 712 21.46 29.55 7.69
C GLY A 712 21.20 30.93 7.08
N ARG A 713 21.06 30.98 5.75
CA ARG A 713 20.94 32.19 4.93
C ARG A 713 19.91 33.21 5.44
N ASP A 714 18.73 32.78 5.86
CA ASP A 714 17.66 33.70 6.27
C ASP A 714 17.92 34.29 7.65
N ALA A 715 18.53 33.54 8.56
CA ALA A 715 18.99 34.06 9.84
C ALA A 715 20.07 35.14 9.68
N LYS A 716 21.05 34.89 8.80
CA LYS A 716 22.13 35.83 8.50
C LYS A 716 21.64 37.19 7.98
N LYS A 717 20.58 37.21 7.17
CA LYS A 717 19.97 38.46 6.65
C LYS A 717 19.48 39.40 7.74
N VAL A 718 19.04 38.84 8.87
CA VAL A 718 18.48 39.59 10.00
C VAL A 718 19.42 39.64 11.21
N ALA A 719 20.66 39.17 11.11
CA ALA A 719 21.63 39.18 12.20
C ALA A 719 21.96 40.57 12.69
N MET A 720 21.90 41.60 11.82
CA MET A 720 22.10 43.01 12.20
C MET A 720 20.94 43.64 12.99
N TYR A 721 19.78 42.94 13.02
CA TYR A 721 18.60 43.29 13.81
C TYR A 721 18.24 42.16 14.78
N PRO A 722 19.11 41.82 15.75
CA PRO A 722 18.98 40.63 16.56
C PRO A 722 17.75 40.63 17.48
N HIS A 723 17.18 41.80 17.79
CA HIS A 723 15.95 41.99 18.57
C HIS A 723 14.68 41.63 17.79
N ARG A 724 14.73 41.60 16.43
CA ARG A 724 13.57 41.29 15.59
C ARG A 724 13.43 39.80 15.37
N PHE A 725 12.19 39.32 15.22
CA PHE A 725 11.93 38.03 14.64
C PHE A 725 12.32 37.99 13.16
N CYS A 726 12.82 36.86 12.68
CA CYS A 726 13.18 36.67 11.27
C CYS A 726 11.96 36.79 10.37
N TYR A 727 10.86 36.19 10.78
CA TYR A 727 9.56 36.29 10.10
C TYR A 727 8.56 36.91 11.07
N ARG A 728 8.06 38.10 10.74
CA ARG A 728 7.11 38.87 11.54
C ARG A 728 5.79 38.94 10.77
N THR A 729 4.84 38.06 11.13
CA THR A 729 3.50 38.05 10.54
C THR A 729 2.43 38.57 11.49
N HIS A 730 2.80 38.84 12.74
CA HIS A 730 1.91 39.38 13.75
C HIS A 730 1.35 40.74 13.36
N LYS A 731 0.07 40.94 13.65
CA LYS A 731 -0.64 42.24 13.63
C LYS A 731 -1.23 42.48 15.01
N ASP A 732 -1.21 43.72 15.45
CA ASP A 732 -1.81 44.13 16.71
C ASP A 732 -3.34 44.16 16.60
N SER A 733 -3.95 42.99 16.39
CA SER A 733 -5.39 42.78 16.29
C SER A 733 -5.75 41.36 16.70
N MET A 734 -7.02 41.13 17.04
CA MET A 734 -7.52 39.79 17.35
C MET A 734 -7.28 38.84 16.18
N ALA A 735 -6.97 37.60 16.47
CA ALA A 735 -6.74 36.59 15.44
C ALA A 735 -7.34 35.23 15.79
N ILE A 736 -7.78 34.51 14.78
CA ILE A 736 -8.04 33.07 14.91
C ILE A 736 -6.70 32.35 14.85
N ILE A 737 -6.40 31.56 15.89
CA ILE A 737 -5.29 30.58 15.88
C ILE A 737 -5.77 29.23 15.39
N TYR A 738 -5.04 28.65 14.43
CA TYR A 738 -5.34 27.34 13.87
C TYR A 738 -4.08 26.47 13.89
N PRO A 739 -4.03 25.36 14.66
CA PRO A 739 -2.87 24.46 14.70
C PRO A 739 -2.50 23.90 13.33
N ASN A 740 -1.19 23.87 13.01
CA ASN A 740 -0.72 23.34 11.72
C ASN A 740 -0.70 21.80 11.66
N THR A 741 -0.88 21.12 12.80
CA THR A 741 -0.99 19.67 12.91
C THR A 741 -2.11 19.30 13.86
N SER A 742 -2.80 18.21 13.58
CA SER A 742 -3.84 17.65 14.45
C SER A 742 -3.86 16.13 14.38
N ALA A 743 -4.29 15.49 15.48
CA ALA A 743 -4.54 14.04 15.47
C ALA A 743 -5.71 13.70 14.54
N SER A 744 -5.57 12.62 13.76
CA SER A 744 -6.63 12.15 12.85
C SER A 744 -7.84 11.54 13.59
N SER A 745 -7.67 11.18 14.85
CA SER A 745 -8.74 10.65 15.70
C SER A 745 -9.75 11.70 16.16
N ARG A 746 -9.47 13.00 15.99
CA ARG A 746 -10.39 14.06 16.39
C ARG A 746 -11.56 14.16 15.42
N VAL A 747 -12.77 14.19 15.96
CA VAL A 747 -14.01 14.39 15.18
C VAL A 747 -14.08 15.82 14.63
N TYR A 748 -13.63 16.79 15.42
CA TYR A 748 -13.55 18.21 15.04
C TYR A 748 -12.14 18.74 15.26
N LEU A 749 -11.74 19.70 14.45
CA LEU A 749 -10.43 20.33 14.53
C LEU A 749 -10.52 21.62 15.37
N PRO A 750 -9.76 21.70 16.47
CA PRO A 750 -9.85 22.86 17.35
C PRO A 750 -9.20 24.09 16.74
N ALA A 751 -9.96 25.18 16.70
CA ALA A 751 -9.50 26.53 16.44
C ALA A 751 -9.82 27.42 17.66
N GLY A 752 -9.29 28.62 17.74
CA GLY A 752 -9.62 29.55 18.84
C GLY A 752 -9.29 30.97 18.50
N TYR A 753 -9.69 31.90 19.37
CA TYR A 753 -9.28 33.29 19.30
C TYR A 753 -8.12 33.60 20.27
N VAL A 754 -7.27 34.50 19.86
CA VAL A 754 -6.23 35.12 20.68
C VAL A 754 -6.31 36.64 20.57
N ASP A 755 -5.89 37.31 21.62
CA ASP A 755 -5.86 38.77 21.72
C ASP A 755 -4.72 39.37 20.85
N GLU A 756 -4.76 40.68 20.68
CA GLU A 756 -3.79 41.48 19.93
C GLU A 756 -2.38 41.44 20.52
N THR A 757 -2.21 40.98 21.78
CA THR A 757 -0.90 40.92 22.45
C THR A 757 -0.21 39.60 22.28
N THR A 758 -0.92 38.57 21.79
CA THR A 758 -0.42 37.20 21.64
C THR A 758 0.28 36.99 20.28
N ILE A 759 1.58 36.65 20.32
CA ILE A 759 2.35 36.33 19.12
C ILE A 759 2.12 34.85 18.78
N ILE A 760 1.39 34.60 17.70
CA ILE A 760 1.21 33.23 17.17
C ILE A 760 2.53 32.79 16.52
N ASN A 761 3.01 31.60 16.84
CA ASN A 761 4.26 31.07 16.30
C ASN A 761 4.05 30.16 15.06
N LYS A 762 5.15 29.77 14.41
CA LYS A 762 5.19 28.94 13.19
C LYS A 762 4.51 27.55 13.30
N GLU A 763 4.16 27.11 14.50
CA GLU A 763 3.46 25.83 14.73
C GLU A 763 1.94 25.99 14.61
N ALA A 764 1.46 27.20 14.32
CA ALA A 764 0.06 27.51 14.03
C ALA A 764 -0.04 28.54 12.92
N PHE A 765 -1.23 28.64 12.37
CA PHE A 765 -1.62 29.70 11.44
C PHE A 765 -2.44 30.77 12.15
N ALA A 766 -2.40 31.97 11.61
CA ALA A 766 -3.14 33.12 12.08
C ALA A 766 -4.07 33.67 11.00
N ILE A 767 -5.30 34.03 11.36
CA ILE A 767 -6.21 34.80 10.53
C ILE A 767 -6.59 36.04 11.34
N TYR A 768 -6.03 37.18 10.98
CA TYR A 768 -6.23 38.46 11.67
C TYR A 768 -7.54 39.10 11.22
N ASP A 769 -8.22 39.79 12.14
CA ASP A 769 -9.45 40.53 11.89
C ASP A 769 -10.58 39.71 11.25
N ALA A 770 -10.61 38.41 11.55
CA ALA A 770 -11.58 37.49 10.97
C ALA A 770 -12.93 37.56 11.72
N GLU A 771 -14.01 37.67 10.97
CA GLU A 771 -15.36 37.56 11.50
C GLU A 771 -15.64 36.15 12.04
N PRO A 772 -16.56 35.98 13.02
CA PRO A 772 -16.84 34.68 13.65
C PRO A 772 -17.31 33.58 12.72
N TYR A 773 -17.98 33.89 11.59
CA TYR A 773 -18.38 32.89 10.61
C TYR A 773 -17.19 32.12 10.03
N VAL A 774 -16.01 32.76 9.94
CA VAL A 774 -14.77 32.10 9.47
C VAL A 774 -14.35 31.01 10.47
N PHE A 775 -14.46 31.31 11.77
CA PHE A 775 -14.20 30.34 12.82
C PHE A 775 -15.18 29.16 12.75
N ALA A 776 -16.48 29.40 12.53
CA ALA A 776 -17.47 28.35 12.36
C ALA A 776 -17.13 27.42 11.18
N ILE A 777 -16.78 27.99 10.02
CA ILE A 777 -16.37 27.22 8.84
C ILE A 777 -15.17 26.32 9.15
N LEU A 778 -14.11 26.87 9.78
CA LEU A 778 -12.92 26.11 10.14
C LEU A 778 -13.17 25.01 11.18
N SER A 779 -14.19 25.17 12.00
CA SER A 779 -14.61 24.23 13.04
C SER A 779 -15.57 23.15 12.53
N SER A 780 -15.98 23.21 11.25
CA SER A 780 -16.97 22.29 10.65
C SER A 780 -16.37 20.95 10.22
N THR A 781 -17.24 19.94 10.15
CA THR A 781 -16.94 18.63 9.55
C THR A 781 -16.55 18.76 8.08
N LEU A 782 -17.20 19.61 7.31
CA LEU A 782 -16.86 19.83 5.89
C LEU A 782 -15.41 20.27 5.72
N HIS A 783 -14.92 21.20 6.55
CA HIS A 783 -13.54 21.64 6.50
C HIS A 783 -12.55 20.56 6.91
N ARG A 784 -12.90 19.78 7.95
CA ARG A 784 -12.11 18.61 8.38
C ARG A 784 -12.03 17.54 7.28
N VAL A 785 -13.16 17.25 6.62
CA VAL A 785 -13.21 16.27 5.52
C VAL A 785 -12.36 16.76 4.35
N TRP A 786 -12.42 18.04 4.00
CA TRP A 786 -11.55 18.61 2.99
C TRP A 786 -10.06 18.44 3.34
N LEU A 787 -9.67 18.78 4.58
CA LEU A 787 -8.31 18.55 5.07
C LEU A 787 -7.93 17.05 4.99
N SER A 788 -8.80 16.15 5.42
CA SER A 788 -8.49 14.70 5.41
C SER A 788 -8.35 14.13 4.00
N THR A 789 -9.05 14.72 3.02
CA THR A 789 -9.06 14.29 1.62
C THR A 789 -7.83 14.78 0.87
N ILE A 790 -7.56 16.10 0.87
CA ILE A 790 -6.52 16.69 0.04
C ILE A 790 -5.28 17.15 0.81
N GLY A 791 -5.37 17.25 2.12
CA GLY A 791 -4.28 17.74 2.98
C GLY A 791 -3.13 16.74 3.10
N GLY A 792 -2.01 17.21 3.64
CA GLY A 792 -0.87 16.35 3.95
C GLY A 792 -1.06 15.57 5.25
N ARG A 793 -0.22 14.56 5.45
CA ARG A 793 -0.14 13.83 6.71
C ARG A 793 1.24 13.95 7.35
N LEU A 794 1.28 13.78 8.66
CA LEU A 794 2.50 13.70 9.44
C LEU A 794 2.36 12.51 10.40
N GLY A 795 2.93 11.37 10.03
CA GLY A 795 2.60 10.10 10.68
C GLY A 795 1.11 9.80 10.55
N ALA A 796 0.46 9.42 11.64
CA ALA A 796 -0.99 9.17 11.67
C ALA A 796 -1.85 10.47 11.69
N GLY A 797 -1.26 11.65 11.94
CA GLY A 797 -1.98 12.92 12.06
C GLY A 797 -2.11 13.70 10.75
N PHE A 798 -2.94 14.74 10.77
CA PHE A 798 -3.07 15.69 9.66
C PHE A 798 -2.00 16.77 9.73
N ARG A 799 -1.52 17.18 8.56
CA ARG A 799 -0.70 18.36 8.38
C ARG A 799 -1.43 19.36 7.49
N TYR A 800 -1.79 20.49 8.07
CA TYR A 800 -2.52 21.54 7.37
C TYR A 800 -1.61 22.32 6.41
N SER A 801 -2.13 22.69 5.25
CA SER A 801 -1.48 23.56 4.28
C SER A 801 -2.45 24.69 3.87
N VAL A 802 -2.02 25.93 4.03
CA VAL A 802 -2.83 27.07 3.60
C VAL A 802 -3.10 26.99 2.10
N LYS A 803 -2.08 26.68 1.29
CA LYS A 803 -2.21 26.64 -0.18
C LYS A 803 -3.12 25.52 -0.66
N MET A 804 -3.07 24.36 -0.01
CA MET A 804 -3.84 23.18 -0.42
C MET A 804 -5.22 23.13 0.21
N VAL A 805 -5.36 23.48 1.49
CA VAL A 805 -6.61 23.26 2.23
C VAL A 805 -7.42 24.53 2.33
N TYR A 806 -6.86 25.59 2.91
CA TYR A 806 -7.59 26.84 3.15
C TYR A 806 -7.97 27.56 1.87
N ASN A 807 -6.96 27.79 1.00
CA ASN A 807 -7.15 28.59 -0.22
C ASN A 807 -7.99 27.88 -1.29
N THR A 808 -8.12 26.55 -1.20
CA THR A 808 -8.86 25.74 -2.18
C THR A 808 -10.21 25.24 -1.65
N PHE A 809 -10.51 25.49 -0.38
CA PHE A 809 -11.79 25.05 0.20
C PHE A 809 -12.99 25.55 -0.60
N PRO A 810 -13.82 24.68 -1.17
CA PRO A 810 -14.89 25.08 -2.07
C PRO A 810 -16.12 25.59 -1.28
N LEU A 811 -16.03 26.81 -0.76
CA LEU A 811 -17.12 27.44 -0.01
C LEU A 811 -18.24 27.89 -0.96
N PRO A 812 -19.53 27.62 -0.67
CA PRO A 812 -20.64 28.18 -1.42
C PRO A 812 -20.73 29.69 -1.22
N SER A 813 -21.55 30.37 -2.02
CA SER A 813 -21.86 31.77 -1.78
C SER A 813 -22.75 31.89 -0.56
N LEU A 814 -22.27 32.53 0.50
CA LEU A 814 -23.01 32.80 1.71
C LEU A 814 -23.66 34.19 1.60
N SER A 815 -24.96 34.28 1.92
CA SER A 815 -25.63 35.55 2.08
C SER A 815 -25.20 36.24 3.40
N GLU A 816 -25.47 37.49 3.56
CA GLU A 816 -25.18 38.19 4.83
C GLU A 816 -25.95 37.54 6.00
N SER A 817 -27.21 37.11 5.79
CA SER A 817 -27.96 36.40 6.82
C SER A 817 -27.36 35.05 7.17
N ASP A 818 -26.72 34.35 6.22
CA ASP A 818 -26.01 33.10 6.50
C ASP A 818 -24.77 33.36 7.35
N LYS A 819 -24.04 34.42 7.06
CA LYS A 819 -22.87 34.82 7.87
C LYS A 819 -23.30 35.25 9.28
N GLU A 820 -24.39 36.01 9.43
CA GLU A 820 -24.95 36.38 10.73
C GLU A 820 -25.31 35.14 11.54
N ARG A 821 -25.99 34.16 10.93
CA ARG A 821 -26.34 32.91 11.61
C ARG A 821 -25.10 32.11 12.00
N LEU A 822 -24.08 32.02 11.14
CA LEU A 822 -22.81 31.38 11.45
C LEU A 822 -22.04 32.10 12.57
N ASN A 823 -22.15 33.45 12.65
CA ASN A 823 -21.59 34.23 13.75
C ASN A 823 -22.24 33.85 15.09
N GLU A 824 -23.58 33.72 15.12
CA GLU A 824 -24.29 33.26 16.31
C GLU A 824 -23.83 31.85 16.74
N LEU A 825 -23.79 30.91 15.80
CA LEU A 825 -23.36 29.53 16.08
C LEU A 825 -21.89 29.46 16.53
N ALA A 826 -21.04 30.35 16.02
CA ALA A 826 -19.65 30.46 16.47
C ALA A 826 -19.56 30.90 17.93
N PHE A 827 -20.38 31.88 18.33
CA PHE A 827 -20.43 32.32 19.73
C PHE A 827 -21.03 31.25 20.63
N GLU A 828 -22.10 30.56 20.22
CA GLU A 828 -22.66 29.44 20.97
C GLU A 828 -21.59 28.36 21.24
N LEU A 829 -20.79 28.01 20.23
CA LEU A 829 -19.71 27.05 20.38
C LEU A 829 -18.63 27.51 21.36
N LEU A 830 -18.25 28.80 21.31
CA LEU A 830 -17.25 29.36 22.21
C LEU A 830 -17.76 29.42 23.66
N GLU A 831 -19.03 29.83 23.88
CA GLU A 831 -19.68 29.82 25.20
C GLU A 831 -19.73 28.42 25.82
N VAL A 832 -20.03 27.39 25.02
CA VAL A 832 -20.04 26.00 25.53
C VAL A 832 -18.65 25.57 25.94
N ARG A 833 -17.61 25.93 25.19
CA ARG A 833 -16.22 25.62 25.56
C ARG A 833 -15.81 26.29 26.89
N GLU A 834 -16.25 27.47 27.16
CA GLU A 834 -15.96 28.21 28.42
C GLU A 834 -16.57 27.57 29.67
N ARG A 835 -17.55 26.67 29.52
CA ARG A 835 -18.14 25.90 30.62
C ARG A 835 -17.21 24.86 31.23
N TYR A 836 -16.10 24.53 30.52
CA TYR A 836 -15.12 23.50 30.91
C TYR A 836 -13.71 24.09 31.13
N PRO A 837 -13.52 25.03 32.02
CA PRO A 837 -12.27 25.76 32.20
C PRO A 837 -11.13 24.90 32.78
N GLU A 838 -11.45 23.76 33.40
CA GLU A 838 -10.49 22.79 33.94
C GLU A 838 -9.92 21.83 32.88
N MET A 839 -10.54 21.75 31.73
CA MET A 839 -10.07 20.88 30.63
C MET A 839 -9.27 21.69 29.62
N SER A 840 -8.14 21.13 29.18
CA SER A 840 -7.43 21.69 28.05
C SER A 840 -8.22 21.49 26.73
N ILE A 841 -7.96 22.32 25.74
CA ILE A 841 -8.57 22.16 24.42
C ILE A 841 -8.25 20.76 23.83
N ALA A 842 -7.07 20.22 24.11
CA ALA A 842 -6.70 18.88 23.65
C ALA A 842 -7.63 17.81 24.24
N GLU A 843 -7.92 17.88 25.52
CA GLU A 843 -8.83 16.95 26.23
C GLU A 843 -10.27 17.10 25.79
N LEU A 844 -10.75 18.34 25.64
CA LEU A 844 -12.12 18.63 25.17
C LEU A 844 -12.40 18.04 23.80
N TYR A 845 -11.40 17.96 22.92
CA TYR A 845 -11.56 17.48 21.54
C TYR A 845 -11.08 16.03 21.34
N GLU A 846 -10.86 15.27 22.41
CA GLU A 846 -10.70 13.81 22.33
C GLU A 846 -12.09 13.15 22.31
N ILE A 847 -12.29 12.18 21.39
CA ILE A 847 -13.58 11.49 21.17
C ILE A 847 -14.21 11.00 22.48
N LYS A 848 -13.37 10.45 23.38
CA LYS A 848 -13.82 9.86 24.66
C LYS A 848 -14.24 10.90 25.69
N ASN A 849 -13.76 12.12 25.58
CA ASN A 849 -13.88 13.15 26.59
C ASN A 849 -14.76 14.32 26.14
N MET A 850 -15.10 14.38 24.85
CA MET A 850 -15.84 15.51 24.28
C MET A 850 -17.25 15.58 24.87
N PRO A 851 -17.61 16.71 25.56
CA PRO A 851 -18.95 16.88 26.12
C PRO A 851 -20.04 16.88 25.06
N ILE A 852 -21.21 16.35 25.40
CA ILE A 852 -22.34 16.21 24.46
C ILE A 852 -22.82 17.60 23.97
N ASP A 853 -22.88 18.61 24.84
CA ASP A 853 -23.28 19.97 24.44
C ASP A 853 -22.24 20.60 23.48
N LEU A 854 -20.95 20.34 23.65
CA LEU A 854 -19.91 20.78 22.72
C LEU A 854 -20.07 20.08 21.36
N MET A 855 -20.34 18.79 21.39
CA MET A 855 -20.61 18.03 20.17
C MET A 855 -21.83 18.58 19.43
N ASN A 856 -22.94 18.83 20.15
CA ASN A 856 -24.16 19.37 19.58
C ASN A 856 -23.93 20.77 18.95
N SER A 857 -23.13 21.63 19.59
CA SER A 857 -22.81 22.96 19.03
C SER A 857 -22.06 22.86 17.71
N HIS A 858 -21.15 21.91 17.57
CA HIS A 858 -20.51 21.62 16.30
C HIS A 858 -21.48 21.06 15.26
N GLN A 859 -22.39 20.16 15.68
CA GLN A 859 -23.40 19.56 14.79
C GLN A 859 -24.36 20.63 14.26
N ASN A 860 -24.71 21.64 15.06
CA ASN A 860 -25.54 22.77 14.62
C ASN A 860 -24.87 23.56 13.49
N ILE A 861 -23.53 23.77 13.59
CA ILE A 861 -22.74 24.39 12.52
C ILE A 861 -22.74 23.50 11.27
N ASP A 862 -22.53 22.20 11.43
CA ASP A 862 -22.51 21.24 10.33
C ASP A 862 -23.86 21.19 9.61
N GLU A 863 -24.97 21.06 10.36
CA GLU A 863 -26.33 21.03 9.82
C GLU A 863 -26.65 22.31 9.01
N PHE A 864 -26.31 23.46 9.55
CA PHE A 864 -26.51 24.71 8.84
C PHE A 864 -25.69 24.80 7.56
N LEU A 865 -24.38 24.49 7.61
CA LEU A 865 -23.52 24.55 6.46
C LEU A 865 -23.92 23.51 5.41
N GLU A 866 -24.15 22.27 5.80
CA GLU A 866 -24.49 21.19 4.86
C GLU A 866 -25.83 21.44 4.17
N THR A 867 -26.79 22.01 4.88
CA THR A 867 -28.07 22.42 4.30
C THR A 867 -27.86 23.52 3.24
N ASN A 868 -26.95 24.47 3.47
CA ASN A 868 -26.60 25.49 2.49
C ASN A 868 -25.85 24.94 1.27
N TYR A 869 -25.12 23.81 1.42
CA TYR A 869 -24.41 23.18 0.31
C TYR A 869 -25.33 22.38 -0.61
N GLN A 870 -26.26 21.59 -0.05
CA GLN A 870 -27.07 20.65 -0.85
C GLN A 870 -28.54 20.52 -0.41
N GLY A 871 -29.01 21.35 0.51
CA GLY A 871 -30.40 21.29 1.01
C GLY A 871 -30.67 20.20 2.05
N LYS A 872 -29.68 19.40 2.45
CA LYS A 872 -29.77 18.35 3.46
C LYS A 872 -28.40 17.98 4.05
N VAL A 873 -28.38 17.32 5.18
CA VAL A 873 -27.18 16.79 5.82
C VAL A 873 -26.62 15.60 5.05
N PHE A 874 -25.30 15.45 5.02
CA PHE A 874 -24.63 14.31 4.40
C PHE A 874 -24.61 13.08 5.33
N GLU A 875 -24.84 11.91 4.76
CA GLU A 875 -24.86 10.64 5.49
C GLU A 875 -23.47 10.11 5.87
N SER A 876 -22.41 10.55 5.17
CA SER A 876 -21.04 10.07 5.40
C SER A 876 -19.97 11.07 4.97
N ASP A 877 -18.75 10.94 5.53
CA ASP A 877 -17.58 11.71 5.14
C ASP A 877 -17.18 11.47 3.69
N GLU A 878 -17.41 10.28 3.15
CA GLU A 878 -17.11 9.96 1.74
C GLU A 878 -18.02 10.75 0.79
N LEU A 879 -19.31 10.89 1.13
CA LEU A 879 -20.25 11.73 0.37
C LEU A 879 -19.91 13.21 0.47
N ARG A 880 -19.47 13.69 1.64
CA ARG A 880 -18.94 15.05 1.83
C ARG A 880 -17.75 15.32 0.93
N ALA A 881 -16.75 14.42 0.96
CA ALA A 881 -15.54 14.54 0.17
C ALA A 881 -15.84 14.54 -1.34
N LYS A 882 -16.68 13.63 -1.80
CA LYS A 882 -17.13 13.55 -3.20
C LYS A 882 -17.83 14.84 -3.64
N TYR A 883 -18.73 15.35 -2.81
CA TYR A 883 -19.44 16.59 -3.10
C TYR A 883 -18.49 17.80 -3.17
N LEU A 884 -17.60 17.94 -2.19
CA LEU A 884 -16.62 19.02 -2.15
C LEU A 884 -15.67 19.00 -3.35
N LEU A 885 -15.18 17.82 -3.76
CA LEU A 885 -14.36 17.70 -4.96
C LEU A 885 -15.12 18.10 -6.23
N ASN A 886 -16.35 17.66 -6.40
CA ASN A 886 -17.18 18.03 -7.54
C ASN A 886 -17.47 19.54 -7.57
N LEU A 887 -17.74 20.13 -6.41
CA LEU A 887 -17.94 21.59 -6.29
C LEU A 887 -16.67 22.37 -6.63
N TYR A 888 -15.50 21.89 -6.18
CA TYR A 888 -14.21 22.47 -6.53
C TYR A 888 -13.99 22.44 -8.05
N ILE A 889 -14.17 21.28 -8.67
CA ILE A 889 -14.00 21.10 -10.11
C ILE A 889 -14.94 22.02 -10.90
N SER A 890 -16.21 22.11 -10.51
CA SER A 890 -17.19 22.97 -11.19
C SER A 890 -16.80 24.46 -11.12
N LYS A 891 -16.28 24.92 -9.98
CA LYS A 891 -15.79 26.29 -9.82
C LYS A 891 -14.53 26.58 -10.66
N GLU A 892 -13.61 25.63 -10.74
CA GLU A 892 -12.42 25.78 -11.58
C GLU A 892 -12.78 25.83 -13.07
N THR A 893 -13.71 25.01 -13.51
CA THR A 893 -14.18 25.00 -14.92
C THR A 893 -14.94 26.28 -15.30
N GLN A 894 -15.62 26.94 -14.34
CA GLN A 894 -16.28 28.22 -14.58
C GLN A 894 -15.30 29.39 -14.63
N ASN A 895 -14.13 29.29 -14.00
CA ASN A 895 -13.11 30.31 -13.92
C ASN A 895 -12.02 30.16 -15.02
N ALA A 896 -11.97 29.03 -15.71
CA ALA A 896 -11.08 28.74 -16.85
C ALA A 896 -11.74 29.17 -18.17
#